data_77a6dba74c2a57a892b7207e4867afc9
#
_entry.id   77a6dba74c2a57a892b7207e4867afc9
#
_cell.length_a   1.000
_cell.length_b   1.000
_cell.length_c   1.000
_cell.angle_alpha   90.00
_cell.angle_beta   90.00
_cell.angle_gamma   90.00
#
_symmetry.space_group_name_H-M   'P 1'
#
loop_
_entity.id
_entity.type
_entity.pdbx_description
1 polymer ?
#
loop_
_entity_poly.entity_id
_entity_poly.type
_entity_poly.pdbx_seq_one_letter_code
_entity_poly.pdbx_strand_id
1 'polypeptide(L)'
;MQLTDYIPDPDRGEEIEPVLLYDRFVEWTSERGIQLYPAQDEAVTELVDGKNVIMATPTGSGKSMVALAAHFYALAHGQTTYYTAPIKALVSEKFFDLIEIFGAEHVGMVTGDSAINPDAPIICCTAEILAIHALREGSGLDVGPVVMDEFHFYADPQRGWAWQVPLLELPQAQFVLMSATLGDTTQFETSITKRTGRETVTVSSATRPIPLHFEYSEIPVQQQIEALVESQLSPIYIVHFSQLDAVEQASNLASISVATREEKDRIAVILQDFRFTSGFGKTLNRLIRQGIGVHHAGMLPKYRRLVERLAQDGLLKVISGTDTLGVGINVPIRTVLLTGLSKFDGTRQRHLNAREFHQIAGRAGRAGFDTAGTVVVQAPAHIIENALASQKAAEKFSSIKNEDERARRIAQSTKSQPKKSPPKGFVSWSRSTFDKLVVAQPEPMVSRMRITHSILLNILARPGNPITSVRRMVQRSAETKAAKAQLQRSAIGILRELLVTDVVVVNDSPDAWGNRLELTVELQADFALNQPLSPFALAAFELMETDSPTYAVDMVSIIEATLDGPRQILTAQLRKIRDEEMGRMRADGAEYNERMKVLDSLTYPQQLAELLNQQFEIYRQGAPWLSEFELQPKSVVRDMYERAMGFGDYVNYYGIARSEGVLLRYLTDAAKALRQTIPQELRTEDLDLLQQWLETIIVTTDSSLLEEWENMMTDDVDQLIADHESLAPPEPPKLTDNEAVFLVMVRNAMFHRVQLFGDEQDARLEALDHLPDGAVPFTSDNWADALDDFFNQYEDLDDSPAARVPAFFRINTRPELTSGEMADVGATDGDYWLLSQVLVDPNGNHDFAINAVVHLAASNEKGSPAVTTLSVGTPVL
;
A
#
# COMPACT_ATOMS: atom_id res chain seq x y z
N MET A 1 17.47 -22.97 -20.96
CA MET A 1 17.67 -22.05 -22.11
C MET A 1 16.67 -20.90 -21.96
N GLN A 2 17.16 -19.69 -22.12
CA GLN A 2 16.30 -18.47 -22.10
C GLN A 2 15.53 -18.38 -23.42
N LEU A 3 14.43 -17.59 -23.44
CA LEU A 3 13.67 -17.41 -24.68
C LEU A 3 14.46 -16.62 -25.73
N THR A 4 15.39 -15.79 -25.29
CA THR A 4 16.34 -15.06 -26.15
C THR A 4 17.22 -15.98 -27.00
N ASP A 5 17.51 -17.21 -26.54
CA ASP A 5 18.30 -18.19 -27.27
C ASP A 5 17.58 -18.73 -28.55
N TYR A 6 16.26 -18.46 -28.67
CA TYR A 6 15.41 -18.86 -29.79
C TYR A 6 15.18 -17.75 -30.81
N ILE A 7 15.77 -16.56 -30.59
CA ILE A 7 15.67 -15.48 -31.57
C ILE A 7 16.40 -15.87 -32.84
N PRO A 8 15.77 -15.75 -34.06
CA PRO A 8 16.43 -16.03 -35.32
C PRO A 8 17.71 -15.22 -35.47
N ASP A 9 18.78 -15.89 -35.93
CA ASP A 9 20.10 -15.28 -36.12
C ASP A 9 20.32 -14.89 -37.60
N PRO A 10 20.28 -13.60 -37.95
CA PRO A 10 20.52 -13.14 -39.31
C PRO A 10 21.91 -13.54 -39.85
N ASP A 11 22.91 -13.67 -38.97
CA ASP A 11 24.27 -14.06 -39.37
C ASP A 11 24.34 -15.54 -39.82
N ARG A 12 23.34 -16.33 -39.42
CA ARG A 12 23.14 -17.73 -39.89
C ARG A 12 22.25 -17.83 -41.11
N GLY A 13 21.80 -16.67 -41.66
CA GLY A 13 20.90 -16.60 -42.81
C GLY A 13 19.44 -16.91 -42.48
N GLU A 14 19.03 -16.78 -41.21
CA GLU A 14 17.64 -16.90 -40.79
C GLU A 14 16.96 -15.56 -40.99
N GLU A 15 15.90 -15.52 -41.80
CA GLU A 15 15.08 -14.31 -41.97
C GLU A 15 14.02 -14.24 -40.87
N ILE A 16 13.76 -13.03 -40.37
CA ILE A 16 12.72 -12.78 -39.34
C ILE A 16 11.36 -12.81 -40.04
N GLU A 17 10.78 -13.99 -40.16
CA GLU A 17 9.45 -14.18 -40.71
C GLU A 17 8.43 -14.60 -39.65
N PRO A 18 7.15 -14.20 -39.76
CA PRO A 18 6.10 -14.53 -38.78
C PRO A 18 6.02 -16.04 -38.45
N VAL A 19 6.10 -16.88 -39.45
CA VAL A 19 6.03 -18.34 -39.26
C VAL A 19 7.22 -18.86 -38.45
N LEU A 20 8.44 -18.39 -38.75
CA LEU A 20 9.63 -18.78 -38.01
C LEU A 20 9.57 -18.35 -36.56
N LEU A 21 9.11 -17.12 -36.28
CA LEU A 21 8.95 -16.62 -34.91
C LEU A 21 7.92 -17.44 -34.13
N TYR A 22 6.79 -17.77 -34.77
CA TYR A 22 5.79 -18.64 -34.17
C TYR A 22 6.37 -20.02 -33.85
N ASP A 23 7.05 -20.67 -34.81
CA ASP A 23 7.63 -22.00 -34.63
C ASP A 23 8.67 -22.03 -33.50
N ARG A 24 9.56 -21.02 -33.42
CA ARG A 24 10.56 -20.87 -32.36
C ARG A 24 9.93 -20.68 -30.97
N PHE A 25 8.88 -19.88 -30.89
CA PHE A 25 8.15 -19.69 -29.63
C PHE A 25 7.44 -20.96 -29.17
N VAL A 26 6.83 -21.71 -30.08
CA VAL A 26 6.18 -22.99 -29.79
C VAL A 26 7.21 -24.06 -29.42
N GLU A 27 8.39 -24.09 -30.07
CA GLU A 27 9.50 -24.94 -29.71
C GLU A 27 9.93 -24.70 -28.25
N TRP A 28 10.16 -23.44 -27.85
CA TRP A 28 10.52 -23.09 -26.50
C TRP A 28 9.45 -23.49 -25.47
N THR A 29 8.16 -23.29 -25.75
CA THR A 29 7.07 -23.72 -24.84
C THR A 29 7.02 -25.25 -24.72
N SER A 30 7.21 -25.94 -25.82
CA SER A 30 7.16 -27.42 -25.88
C SER A 30 8.30 -28.05 -25.07
N GLU A 31 9.51 -27.50 -25.13
CA GLU A 31 10.66 -27.98 -24.35
C GLU A 31 10.45 -27.83 -22.84
N ARG A 32 9.63 -26.86 -22.44
CA ARG A 32 9.22 -26.63 -21.04
C ARG A 32 7.98 -27.44 -20.63
N GLY A 33 7.48 -28.30 -21.56
CA GLY A 33 6.28 -29.11 -21.32
C GLY A 33 4.98 -28.27 -21.27
N ILE A 34 5.01 -27.05 -21.81
CA ILE A 34 3.85 -26.16 -21.89
C ILE A 34 3.18 -26.30 -23.24
N GLN A 35 1.92 -26.70 -23.24
CA GLN A 35 1.08 -26.69 -24.44
C GLN A 35 0.18 -25.45 -24.44
N LEU A 36 0.23 -24.67 -25.51
CA LEU A 36 -0.62 -23.50 -25.66
C LEU A 36 -2.09 -23.92 -25.73
N TYR A 37 -2.93 -23.18 -25.03
CA TYR A 37 -4.38 -23.29 -25.20
C TYR A 37 -4.79 -22.68 -26.54
N PRO A 38 -5.93 -23.12 -27.15
CA PRO A 38 -6.35 -22.63 -28.47
C PRO A 38 -6.43 -21.10 -28.57
N ALA A 39 -6.88 -20.42 -27.51
CA ALA A 39 -6.95 -18.97 -27.49
C ALA A 39 -5.56 -18.29 -27.38
N GLN A 40 -4.58 -18.94 -26.74
CA GLN A 40 -3.20 -18.45 -26.72
C GLN A 40 -2.56 -18.64 -28.10
N ASP A 41 -2.74 -19.80 -28.70
CA ASP A 41 -2.26 -20.14 -30.02
C ASP A 41 -2.77 -19.17 -31.09
N GLU A 42 -4.09 -18.91 -31.11
CA GLU A 42 -4.71 -17.90 -31.96
C GLU A 42 -4.10 -16.51 -31.72
N ALA A 43 -3.97 -16.09 -30.44
CA ALA A 43 -3.45 -14.77 -30.11
C ALA A 43 -1.97 -14.58 -30.49
N VAL A 44 -1.14 -15.61 -30.29
CA VAL A 44 0.27 -15.60 -30.70
C VAL A 44 0.38 -15.54 -32.23
N THR A 45 -0.43 -16.29 -32.97
CA THR A 45 -0.47 -16.24 -34.44
C THR A 45 -0.82 -14.83 -34.94
N GLU A 46 -1.89 -14.23 -34.43
CA GLU A 46 -2.30 -12.88 -34.82
C GLU A 46 -1.26 -11.81 -34.45
N LEU A 47 -0.56 -12.01 -33.32
CA LEU A 47 0.49 -11.12 -32.85
C LEU A 47 1.69 -11.11 -33.79
N VAL A 48 2.21 -12.29 -34.17
CA VAL A 48 3.39 -12.40 -35.05
C VAL A 48 3.08 -11.93 -36.45
N ASP A 49 1.80 -11.97 -36.89
CA ASP A 49 1.31 -11.35 -38.11
C ASP A 49 1.27 -9.80 -38.03
N GLY A 50 1.69 -9.22 -36.93
CA GLY A 50 1.78 -7.76 -36.71
C GLY A 50 0.45 -7.08 -36.41
N LYS A 51 -0.60 -7.82 -36.03
CA LYS A 51 -1.90 -7.25 -35.63
C LYS A 51 -1.92 -6.82 -34.16
N ASN A 52 -2.81 -5.91 -33.82
CA ASN A 52 -3.13 -5.65 -32.41
C ASN A 52 -4.02 -6.77 -31.87
N VAL A 53 -3.80 -7.18 -30.62
CA VAL A 53 -4.54 -8.28 -30.00
C VAL A 53 -5.25 -7.83 -28.73
N ILE A 54 -6.54 -8.14 -28.61
CA ILE A 54 -7.33 -7.96 -27.41
C ILE A 54 -7.62 -9.33 -26.81
N MET A 55 -6.96 -9.65 -25.68
CA MET A 55 -7.19 -10.88 -24.94
C MET A 55 -8.34 -10.72 -23.95
N ALA A 56 -9.54 -11.05 -24.38
CA ALA A 56 -10.76 -11.02 -23.56
C ALA A 56 -11.06 -12.39 -22.93
N THR A 57 -10.04 -13.09 -22.44
CA THR A 57 -10.17 -14.44 -21.91
C THR A 57 -10.24 -14.44 -20.38
N PRO A 58 -10.92 -15.40 -19.72
CA PRO A 58 -11.04 -15.50 -18.27
C PRO A 58 -9.69 -15.52 -17.55
N THR A 59 -9.70 -15.22 -16.24
CA THR A 59 -8.53 -15.43 -15.38
C THR A 59 -8.11 -16.90 -15.40
N GLY A 60 -6.81 -17.18 -15.38
CA GLY A 60 -6.27 -18.55 -15.45
C GLY A 60 -6.18 -19.13 -16.86
N SER A 61 -6.49 -18.35 -17.92
CA SER A 61 -6.29 -18.77 -19.32
C SER A 61 -4.85 -18.58 -19.82
N GLY A 62 -3.92 -18.20 -18.95
CA GLY A 62 -2.50 -18.05 -19.28
C GLY A 62 -2.20 -16.88 -20.23
N LYS A 63 -2.84 -15.73 -20.06
CA LYS A 63 -2.58 -14.50 -20.84
C LYS A 63 -1.11 -14.09 -20.85
N SER A 64 -0.35 -14.43 -19.81
CA SER A 64 1.08 -14.17 -19.72
C SER A 64 1.89 -14.77 -20.88
N MET A 65 1.47 -15.91 -21.45
CA MET A 65 2.13 -16.51 -22.60
C MET A 65 2.08 -15.61 -23.85
N VAL A 66 0.97 -14.90 -24.04
CA VAL A 66 0.83 -13.95 -25.15
C VAL A 66 1.69 -12.71 -24.93
N ALA A 67 1.84 -12.27 -23.66
CA ALA A 67 2.77 -11.20 -23.31
C ALA A 67 4.22 -11.59 -23.60
N LEU A 68 4.63 -12.83 -23.25
CA LEU A 68 5.97 -13.36 -23.56
C LEU A 68 6.22 -13.40 -25.07
N ALA A 69 5.25 -13.85 -25.87
CA ALA A 69 5.34 -13.85 -27.31
C ALA A 69 5.50 -12.42 -27.86
N ALA A 70 4.82 -11.41 -27.27
CA ALA A 70 4.96 -10.02 -27.68
C ALA A 70 6.37 -9.48 -27.43
N HIS A 71 6.96 -9.79 -26.27
CA HIS A 71 8.33 -9.39 -25.94
C HIS A 71 9.35 -10.11 -26.82
N PHE A 72 9.17 -11.41 -27.06
CA PHE A 72 9.99 -12.18 -27.98
C PHE A 72 9.95 -11.63 -29.41
N TYR A 73 8.76 -11.30 -29.92
CA TYR A 73 8.58 -10.65 -31.22
C TYR A 73 9.33 -9.32 -31.30
N ALA A 74 9.22 -8.49 -30.24
CA ALA A 74 9.91 -7.20 -30.18
C ALA A 74 11.43 -7.35 -30.26
N LEU A 75 11.99 -8.22 -29.42
CA LEU A 75 13.43 -8.49 -29.37
C LEU A 75 13.95 -8.99 -30.73
N ALA A 76 13.23 -9.91 -31.38
CA ALA A 76 13.60 -10.38 -32.69
C ALA A 76 13.67 -9.26 -33.74
N HIS A 77 12.84 -8.22 -33.59
CA HIS A 77 12.84 -7.05 -34.49
C HIS A 77 13.72 -5.89 -34.02
N GLY A 78 14.47 -6.07 -32.91
CA GLY A 78 15.30 -5.01 -32.31
C GLY A 78 14.49 -3.80 -31.83
N GLN A 79 13.28 -4.01 -31.37
CA GLN A 79 12.35 -2.98 -30.91
C GLN A 79 12.23 -2.95 -29.38
N THR A 80 12.08 -1.78 -28.80
CA THR A 80 11.72 -1.63 -27.39
C THR A 80 10.26 -2.02 -27.19
N THR A 81 9.97 -2.76 -26.10
CA THR A 81 8.62 -3.20 -25.74
C THR A 81 8.30 -2.86 -24.30
N TYR A 82 7.02 -2.56 -24.03
CA TYR A 82 6.55 -2.20 -22.71
C TYR A 82 5.56 -3.23 -22.16
N TYR A 83 5.77 -3.61 -20.89
CA TYR A 83 4.78 -4.30 -20.09
C TYR A 83 4.21 -3.35 -19.07
N THR A 84 2.91 -3.04 -19.13
CA THR A 84 2.28 -2.11 -18.19
C THR A 84 1.26 -2.78 -17.30
N ALA A 85 1.29 -2.44 -16.01
CA ALA A 85 0.36 -2.92 -15.01
C ALA A 85 -0.18 -1.78 -14.12
N PRO A 86 -1.32 -1.98 -13.42
CA PRO A 86 -1.95 -0.89 -12.66
C PRO A 86 -1.25 -0.53 -11.36
N ILE A 87 -0.45 -1.41 -10.79
CA ILE A 87 0.22 -1.20 -9.50
C ILE A 87 1.66 -1.69 -9.55
N LYS A 88 2.52 -1.02 -8.77
CA LYS A 88 3.95 -1.32 -8.68
C LYS A 88 4.23 -2.80 -8.35
N ALA A 89 3.49 -3.39 -7.40
CA ALA A 89 3.68 -4.78 -7.01
C ALA A 89 3.53 -5.77 -8.19
N LEU A 90 2.58 -5.52 -9.11
CA LEU A 90 2.44 -6.32 -10.32
C LEU A 90 3.57 -6.09 -11.32
N VAL A 91 4.03 -4.84 -11.41
CA VAL A 91 5.18 -4.49 -12.27
C VAL A 91 6.42 -5.22 -11.78
N SER A 92 6.70 -5.19 -10.46
CA SER A 92 7.83 -5.89 -9.86
C SER A 92 7.74 -7.41 -10.03
N GLU A 93 6.57 -8.02 -9.79
CA GLU A 93 6.37 -9.46 -10.02
C GLU A 93 6.71 -9.83 -11.46
N LYS A 94 6.19 -9.06 -12.43
CA LYS A 94 6.44 -9.34 -13.85
C LYS A 94 7.88 -9.04 -14.27
N PHE A 95 8.53 -8.08 -13.66
CA PHE A 95 9.95 -7.80 -13.88
C PHE A 95 10.80 -9.04 -13.54
N PHE A 96 10.59 -9.64 -12.38
CA PHE A 96 11.32 -10.87 -12.01
C PHE A 96 10.95 -12.07 -12.89
N ASP A 97 9.67 -12.28 -13.20
CA ASP A 97 9.22 -13.33 -14.12
C ASP A 97 9.92 -13.19 -15.49
N LEU A 98 10.05 -11.97 -16.00
CA LEU A 98 10.67 -11.71 -17.31
C LEU A 98 12.19 -11.85 -17.28
N ILE A 99 12.86 -11.48 -16.18
CA ILE A 99 14.30 -11.70 -16.00
C ILE A 99 14.62 -13.20 -16.07
N GLU A 100 13.84 -14.06 -15.42
CA GLU A 100 14.05 -15.52 -15.46
C GLU A 100 13.95 -16.06 -16.88
N ILE A 101 13.11 -15.46 -17.73
CA ILE A 101 12.81 -15.93 -19.08
C ILE A 101 13.74 -15.35 -20.14
N PHE A 102 14.05 -14.04 -20.04
CA PHE A 102 14.79 -13.30 -21.06
C PHE A 102 16.23 -12.92 -20.68
N GLY A 103 16.59 -13.04 -19.40
CA GLY A 103 17.86 -12.55 -18.85
C GLY A 103 17.78 -11.13 -18.33
N ALA A 104 18.60 -10.83 -17.32
CA ALA A 104 18.60 -9.55 -16.62
C ALA A 104 18.98 -8.35 -17.51
N GLU A 105 19.87 -8.60 -18.48
CA GLU A 105 20.37 -7.60 -19.43
C GLU A 105 19.29 -7.11 -20.42
N HIS A 106 18.20 -7.87 -20.57
CA HIS A 106 17.13 -7.54 -21.51
C HIS A 106 15.92 -6.89 -20.86
N VAL A 107 15.86 -6.87 -19.53
CA VAL A 107 14.66 -6.42 -18.82
C VAL A 107 14.97 -5.25 -17.91
N GLY A 108 14.14 -4.21 -17.99
CA GLY A 108 14.19 -3.05 -17.14
C GLY A 108 12.87 -2.80 -16.43
N MET A 109 12.91 -2.04 -15.35
CA MET A 109 11.72 -1.60 -14.62
C MET A 109 11.77 -0.11 -14.39
N VAL A 110 10.67 0.60 -14.74
CA VAL A 110 10.51 2.03 -14.49
C VAL A 110 9.20 2.27 -13.75
N THR A 111 9.30 2.80 -12.55
CA THR A 111 8.16 3.20 -11.72
C THR A 111 8.28 4.66 -11.32
N GLY A 112 7.25 5.22 -10.66
CA GLY A 112 7.28 6.64 -10.29
C GLY A 112 8.42 7.03 -9.33
N ASP A 113 9.01 6.07 -8.64
CA ASP A 113 10.01 6.27 -7.60
C ASP A 113 11.34 5.54 -7.87
N SER A 114 11.47 4.82 -8.99
CA SER A 114 12.68 4.05 -9.28
C SER A 114 12.79 3.65 -10.74
N ALA A 115 14.02 3.50 -11.22
CA ALA A 115 14.34 2.96 -12.53
C ALA A 115 15.50 1.97 -12.41
N ILE A 116 15.31 0.75 -12.91
CA ILE A 116 16.33 -0.30 -13.01
C ILE A 116 16.49 -0.59 -14.49
N ASN A 117 17.70 -0.54 -15.01
CA ASN A 117 17.99 -0.79 -16.41
C ASN A 117 16.98 -0.12 -17.38
N PRO A 118 16.79 1.23 -17.28
CA PRO A 118 15.73 1.94 -18.00
C PRO A 118 15.87 1.90 -19.53
N ASP A 119 17.04 1.58 -20.03
CA ASP A 119 17.37 1.48 -21.46
C ASP A 119 17.26 0.05 -22.00
N ALA A 120 16.77 -0.90 -21.16
CA ALA A 120 16.56 -2.28 -21.60
C ALA A 120 15.51 -2.38 -22.72
N PRO A 121 15.61 -3.39 -23.59
CA PRO A 121 14.62 -3.57 -24.65
C PRO A 121 13.24 -3.97 -24.16
N ILE A 122 13.10 -4.56 -22.95
CA ILE A 122 11.81 -4.87 -22.33
C ILE A 122 11.66 -4.00 -21.09
N ILE A 123 10.70 -3.09 -21.05
CA ILE A 123 10.46 -2.18 -19.95
C ILE A 123 9.16 -2.54 -19.20
N CYS A 124 9.30 -2.96 -17.96
CA CYS A 124 8.18 -3.14 -17.05
C CYS A 124 7.86 -1.80 -16.36
N CYS A 125 6.64 -1.28 -16.50
CA CYS A 125 6.30 0.02 -15.90
C CYS A 125 4.83 0.11 -15.49
N THR A 126 4.49 1.12 -14.68
CA THR A 126 3.09 1.44 -14.46
C THR A 126 2.50 2.17 -15.68
N ALA A 127 1.17 2.11 -15.82
CA ALA A 127 0.51 2.74 -16.97
C ALA A 127 0.75 4.26 -17.03
N GLU A 128 0.92 4.91 -15.90
CA GLU A 128 1.22 6.36 -15.82
C GLU A 128 2.59 6.70 -16.43
N ILE A 129 3.60 5.85 -16.22
CA ILE A 129 4.93 6.03 -16.83
C ILE A 129 4.84 5.99 -18.33
N LEU A 130 4.25 4.93 -18.89
CA LEU A 130 4.08 4.83 -20.34
C LEU A 130 3.26 6.01 -20.90
N ALA A 131 2.22 6.45 -20.18
CA ALA A 131 1.42 7.61 -20.58
C ALA A 131 2.26 8.89 -20.65
N ILE A 132 3.19 9.11 -19.74
CA ILE A 132 4.09 10.27 -19.76
C ILE A 132 5.08 10.20 -20.92
N HIS A 133 5.72 9.05 -21.15
CA HIS A 133 6.58 8.85 -22.31
C HIS A 133 5.80 9.11 -23.61
N ALA A 134 4.58 8.58 -23.71
CA ALA A 134 3.70 8.83 -24.87
C ALA A 134 3.33 10.30 -25.05
N LEU A 135 3.14 11.06 -23.97
CA LEU A 135 2.87 12.52 -24.04
C LEU A 135 4.11 13.31 -24.48
N ARG A 136 5.29 12.95 -23.98
CA ARG A 136 6.55 13.66 -24.25
C ARG A 136 7.11 13.40 -25.64
N GLU A 137 7.03 12.16 -26.11
CA GLU A 137 7.69 11.74 -27.35
C GLU A 137 6.67 11.45 -28.47
N GLY A 138 5.46 11.01 -28.11
CA GLY A 138 4.41 10.70 -29.07
C GLY A 138 4.86 9.68 -30.13
N SER A 139 4.72 10.02 -31.41
CA SER A 139 5.17 9.16 -32.50
C SER A 139 6.69 9.04 -32.65
N GLY A 140 7.47 9.78 -31.85
CA GLY A 140 8.93 9.70 -31.81
C GLY A 140 9.46 8.66 -30.82
N LEU A 141 8.61 8.15 -29.92
CA LEU A 141 9.00 7.11 -28.96
C LEU A 141 9.38 5.84 -29.73
N ASP A 142 10.55 5.30 -29.43
CA ASP A 142 10.95 3.98 -29.94
C ASP A 142 10.16 2.92 -29.20
N VAL A 143 9.15 2.38 -29.87
CA VAL A 143 8.24 1.40 -29.28
C VAL A 143 7.65 0.48 -30.35
N GLY A 144 7.78 -0.81 -30.10
CA GLY A 144 7.10 -1.89 -30.83
C GLY A 144 5.82 -2.32 -30.09
N PRO A 145 5.76 -3.59 -29.63
CA PRO A 145 4.64 -4.07 -28.85
C PRO A 145 4.49 -3.38 -27.48
N VAL A 146 3.24 -3.08 -27.13
CA VAL A 146 2.85 -2.57 -25.83
C VAL A 146 1.83 -3.51 -25.20
N VAL A 147 2.24 -4.22 -24.17
CA VAL A 147 1.40 -5.11 -23.39
C VAL A 147 0.73 -4.30 -22.28
N MET A 148 -0.59 -4.22 -22.29
CA MET A 148 -1.38 -3.52 -21.28
C MET A 148 -2.18 -4.54 -20.46
N ASP A 149 -1.61 -4.96 -19.34
CA ASP A 149 -2.26 -5.94 -18.46
C ASP A 149 -3.29 -5.26 -17.57
N GLU A 150 -4.31 -6.01 -17.15
CA GLU A 150 -5.47 -5.50 -16.40
C GLU A 150 -6.13 -4.28 -17.07
N PHE A 151 -6.28 -4.34 -18.38
CA PHE A 151 -6.79 -3.24 -19.21
C PHE A 151 -8.15 -2.69 -18.78
N HIS A 152 -8.90 -3.40 -17.95
CA HIS A 152 -10.15 -2.90 -17.38
C HIS A 152 -10.01 -1.61 -16.54
N PHE A 153 -8.77 -1.29 -16.08
CA PHE A 153 -8.47 0.01 -15.44
C PHE A 153 -8.64 1.21 -16.36
N TYR A 154 -8.78 1.00 -17.66
CA TYR A 154 -9.20 2.03 -18.63
C TYR A 154 -10.46 2.79 -18.18
N ALA A 155 -11.38 2.13 -17.49
CA ALA A 155 -12.63 2.71 -16.99
C ALA A 155 -12.51 3.29 -15.56
N ASP A 156 -11.31 3.27 -14.96
CA ASP A 156 -11.07 3.83 -13.63
C ASP A 156 -11.26 5.36 -13.62
N PRO A 157 -12.06 5.94 -12.68
CA PRO A 157 -12.31 7.36 -12.64
C PRO A 157 -11.10 8.25 -12.41
N GLN A 158 -10.08 7.75 -11.71
CA GLN A 158 -8.88 8.51 -11.36
C GLN A 158 -7.71 8.22 -12.30
N ARG A 159 -7.49 6.96 -12.66
CA ARG A 159 -6.31 6.47 -13.35
C ARG A 159 -6.54 6.08 -14.80
N GLY A 160 -7.78 6.00 -15.27
CA GLY A 160 -8.13 5.54 -16.63
C GLY A 160 -7.50 6.35 -17.76
N TRP A 161 -7.14 7.60 -17.54
CA TRP A 161 -6.43 8.44 -18.49
C TRP A 161 -5.07 7.84 -18.90
N ALA A 162 -4.37 7.22 -17.96
CA ALA A 162 -3.07 6.61 -18.20
C ALA A 162 -3.14 5.42 -19.18
N TRP A 163 -4.24 4.69 -19.16
CA TRP A 163 -4.52 3.60 -20.11
C TRP A 163 -4.94 4.11 -21.48
N GLN A 164 -5.50 5.32 -21.54
CA GLN A 164 -6.00 5.91 -22.79
C GLN A 164 -4.92 6.61 -23.57
N VAL A 165 -4.03 7.35 -22.90
CA VAL A 165 -3.01 8.19 -23.55
C VAL A 165 -2.11 7.40 -24.50
N PRO A 166 -1.53 6.24 -24.14
CA PRO A 166 -0.72 5.47 -25.09
C PRO A 166 -1.49 5.07 -26.35
N LEU A 167 -2.75 4.65 -26.20
CA LEU A 167 -3.60 4.31 -27.34
C LEU A 167 -3.88 5.53 -28.25
N LEU A 168 -3.79 6.75 -27.75
CA LEU A 168 -4.06 7.97 -28.49
C LEU A 168 -2.80 8.55 -29.16
N GLU A 169 -1.64 8.42 -28.49
CA GLU A 169 -0.42 9.14 -28.84
C GLU A 169 0.67 8.25 -29.48
N LEU A 170 0.55 6.88 -29.41
CA LEU A 170 1.50 5.94 -29.98
C LEU A 170 0.91 5.20 -31.19
N PRO A 171 0.70 5.86 -32.35
CA PRO A 171 0.14 5.18 -33.53
C PRO A 171 1.07 4.13 -34.14
N GLN A 172 2.37 4.19 -33.87
CA GLN A 172 3.40 3.23 -34.33
C GLN A 172 3.38 1.92 -33.53
N ALA A 173 2.88 1.94 -32.29
CA ALA A 173 2.88 0.75 -31.42
C ALA A 173 1.94 -0.34 -31.91
N GLN A 174 2.29 -1.58 -31.57
CA GLN A 174 1.42 -2.74 -31.65
C GLN A 174 0.85 -3.00 -30.24
N PHE A 175 -0.46 -3.04 -30.08
CA PHE A 175 -1.09 -3.17 -28.76
C PHE A 175 -1.54 -4.59 -28.46
N VAL A 176 -1.20 -5.06 -27.24
CA VAL A 176 -1.72 -6.29 -26.65
C VAL A 176 -2.48 -5.94 -25.39
N LEU A 177 -3.81 -5.90 -25.47
CA LEU A 177 -4.68 -5.52 -24.36
C LEU A 177 -5.19 -6.77 -23.65
N MET A 178 -4.90 -6.90 -22.35
CA MET A 178 -5.23 -8.12 -21.60
C MET A 178 -6.15 -7.81 -20.42
N SER A 179 -7.30 -8.48 -20.36
CA SER A 179 -8.16 -8.49 -19.17
C SER A 179 -9.22 -9.57 -19.25
N ALA A 180 -9.66 -10.06 -18.11
CA ALA A 180 -10.70 -11.08 -18.02
C ALA A 180 -12.14 -10.51 -18.17
N THR A 181 -12.34 -9.18 -18.07
CA THR A 181 -13.66 -8.56 -17.91
C THR A 181 -13.85 -7.34 -18.79
N LEU A 182 -13.49 -7.44 -20.07
CA LEU A 182 -13.55 -6.29 -21.00
C LEU A 182 -14.98 -5.92 -21.44
N GLY A 183 -15.89 -6.88 -21.52
CA GLY A 183 -17.21 -6.67 -22.11
C GLY A 183 -17.12 -6.55 -23.64
N ASP A 184 -17.95 -5.70 -24.26
CA ASP A 184 -17.93 -5.46 -25.69
C ASP A 184 -16.67 -4.69 -26.12
N THR A 185 -15.86 -5.29 -27.01
CA THR A 185 -14.57 -4.77 -27.51
C THR A 185 -14.66 -4.09 -28.87
N THR A 186 -15.80 -4.15 -29.55
CA THR A 186 -15.98 -3.69 -30.95
C THR A 186 -15.51 -2.24 -31.17
N GLN A 187 -15.76 -1.37 -30.19
CA GLN A 187 -15.33 0.02 -30.24
C GLN A 187 -13.80 0.14 -30.17
N PHE A 188 -13.14 -0.69 -29.36
CA PHE A 188 -11.67 -0.73 -29.27
C PHE A 188 -11.06 -1.25 -30.55
N GLU A 189 -11.53 -2.36 -31.09
CA GLU A 189 -11.08 -2.91 -32.36
C GLU A 189 -11.10 -1.86 -33.46
N THR A 190 -12.25 -1.23 -33.69
CA THR A 190 -12.40 -0.20 -34.71
C THR A 190 -11.48 0.99 -34.49
N SER A 191 -11.37 1.47 -33.24
CA SER A 191 -10.64 2.68 -32.95
C SER A 191 -9.12 2.47 -32.98
N ILE A 192 -8.61 1.34 -32.51
CA ILE A 192 -7.18 1.02 -32.48
C ILE A 192 -6.71 0.72 -33.91
N THR A 193 -7.45 -0.11 -34.68
CA THR A 193 -7.16 -0.36 -36.08
C THR A 193 -7.04 0.94 -36.88
N LYS A 194 -7.98 1.87 -36.70
CA LYS A 194 -7.94 3.17 -37.41
C LYS A 194 -6.71 4.03 -37.05
N ARG A 195 -6.20 3.89 -35.81
CA ARG A 195 -5.07 4.71 -35.32
C ARG A 195 -3.73 4.14 -35.69
N THR A 196 -3.55 2.84 -35.50
CA THR A 196 -2.29 2.16 -35.76
C THR A 196 -2.09 1.77 -37.22
N GLY A 197 -3.20 1.69 -37.99
CA GLY A 197 -3.19 1.11 -39.34
C GLY A 197 -3.04 -0.42 -39.34
N ARG A 198 -2.93 -1.05 -38.15
CA ARG A 198 -2.85 -2.49 -37.95
C ARG A 198 -4.23 -3.04 -37.63
N GLU A 199 -4.61 -4.15 -38.21
CA GLU A 199 -5.84 -4.86 -37.84
C GLU A 199 -5.82 -5.16 -36.34
N THR A 200 -6.98 -5.06 -35.67
CA THR A 200 -7.14 -5.37 -34.27
C THR A 200 -8.09 -6.55 -34.12
N VAL A 201 -7.64 -7.62 -33.49
CA VAL A 201 -8.39 -8.85 -33.34
C VAL A 201 -8.70 -9.09 -31.88
N THR A 202 -9.95 -9.44 -31.56
CA THR A 202 -10.33 -9.88 -30.22
C THR A 202 -10.34 -11.39 -30.15
N VAL A 203 -9.47 -11.93 -29.31
CA VAL A 203 -9.46 -13.35 -28.94
C VAL A 203 -10.26 -13.52 -27.67
N SER A 204 -11.42 -14.16 -27.81
CA SER A 204 -12.31 -14.48 -26.69
C SER A 204 -12.59 -15.97 -26.68
N SER A 205 -12.06 -16.66 -25.68
CA SER A 205 -12.43 -18.07 -25.48
C SER A 205 -13.83 -18.16 -24.90
N ALA A 206 -14.72 -18.84 -25.58
CA ALA A 206 -16.08 -19.10 -25.09
C ALA A 206 -16.11 -20.04 -23.88
N THR A 207 -15.07 -20.88 -23.73
CA THR A 207 -14.97 -21.87 -22.66
C THR A 207 -13.81 -21.55 -21.73
N ARG A 208 -14.15 -21.33 -20.46
CA ARG A 208 -13.13 -21.24 -19.40
C ARG A 208 -12.44 -22.62 -19.24
N PRO A 209 -11.11 -22.70 -19.19
CA PRO A 209 -10.39 -23.97 -19.01
C PRO A 209 -10.86 -24.71 -17.75
N ILE A 210 -11.17 -23.99 -16.67
CA ILE A 210 -11.70 -24.52 -15.42
C ILE A 210 -13.09 -23.93 -15.18
N PRO A 211 -14.17 -24.68 -15.39
CA PRO A 211 -15.54 -24.19 -15.18
C PRO A 211 -15.77 -23.80 -13.73
N LEU A 212 -16.66 -22.83 -13.50
CA LEU A 212 -17.04 -22.39 -12.17
C LEU A 212 -18.38 -22.99 -11.78
N HIS A 213 -18.42 -23.52 -10.55
CA HIS A 213 -19.64 -23.91 -9.89
C HIS A 213 -20.07 -22.80 -8.92
N PHE A 214 -21.30 -22.29 -9.08
CA PHE A 214 -21.83 -21.18 -8.28
C PHE A 214 -22.86 -21.67 -7.27
N GLU A 215 -22.70 -21.25 -6.01
CA GLU A 215 -23.59 -21.63 -4.90
C GLU A 215 -23.99 -20.38 -4.09
N TYR A 216 -25.26 -20.30 -3.68
CA TYR A 216 -25.74 -19.31 -2.73
C TYR A 216 -26.03 -19.97 -1.40
N SER A 217 -25.30 -19.57 -0.34
CA SER A 217 -25.35 -20.20 0.97
C SER A 217 -26.18 -19.41 1.98
N GLU A 218 -27.06 -20.10 2.70
CA GLU A 218 -27.87 -19.55 3.80
C GLU A 218 -27.48 -20.13 5.16
N ILE A 219 -26.35 -20.85 5.24
CA ILE A 219 -25.79 -21.38 6.50
C ILE A 219 -24.68 -20.46 7.04
N PRO A 220 -24.35 -20.50 8.34
CA PRO A 220 -23.26 -19.71 8.91
C PRO A 220 -21.93 -19.97 8.21
N VAL A 221 -21.10 -18.91 8.07
CA VAL A 221 -19.80 -18.98 7.42
C VAL A 221 -18.93 -20.10 7.99
N GLN A 222 -18.92 -20.29 9.32
CA GLN A 222 -18.11 -21.34 9.94
C GLN A 222 -18.49 -22.73 9.46
N GLN A 223 -19.79 -23.04 9.46
CA GLN A 223 -20.31 -24.32 8.97
C GLN A 223 -20.06 -24.51 7.48
N GLN A 224 -20.17 -23.42 6.68
CA GLN A 224 -19.87 -23.47 5.25
C GLN A 224 -18.40 -23.82 5.01
N ILE A 225 -17.48 -23.24 5.79
CA ILE A 225 -16.04 -23.51 5.68
C ILE A 225 -15.72 -24.95 6.10
N GLU A 226 -16.29 -25.43 7.22
CA GLU A 226 -16.14 -26.82 7.64
C GLU A 226 -16.59 -27.79 6.53
N ALA A 227 -17.76 -27.58 5.96
CA ALA A 227 -18.28 -28.40 4.86
C ALA A 227 -17.37 -28.37 3.61
N LEU A 228 -16.83 -27.20 3.26
CA LEU A 228 -15.91 -27.04 2.12
C LEU A 228 -14.56 -27.74 2.39
N VAL A 229 -14.02 -27.66 3.62
CA VAL A 229 -12.77 -28.34 4.01
C VAL A 229 -12.98 -29.86 4.02
N GLU A 230 -14.06 -30.35 4.58
CA GLU A 230 -14.43 -31.78 4.58
C GLU A 230 -14.61 -32.34 3.16
N SER A 231 -15.16 -31.53 2.26
CA SER A 231 -15.33 -31.85 0.83
C SER A 231 -14.04 -31.70 0.02
N GLN A 232 -12.89 -31.43 0.65
CA GLN A 232 -11.59 -31.20 0.01
C GLN A 232 -11.59 -30.07 -1.02
N LEU A 233 -12.38 -29.01 -0.82
CA LEU A 233 -12.48 -27.84 -1.68
C LEU A 233 -11.56 -26.68 -1.23
N SER A 234 -10.51 -26.99 -0.45
CA SER A 234 -9.43 -26.07 -0.07
C SER A 234 -8.38 -25.93 -1.18
N PRO A 235 -7.60 -24.80 -1.26
CA PRO A 235 -7.67 -23.60 -0.43
C PRO A 235 -8.91 -22.76 -0.67
N ILE A 236 -9.46 -22.19 0.41
CA ILE A 236 -10.64 -21.33 0.40
C ILE A 236 -10.21 -19.88 0.60
N TYR A 237 -10.59 -19.00 -0.31
CA TYR A 237 -10.42 -17.57 -0.16
C TYR A 237 -11.73 -16.92 0.25
N ILE A 238 -11.77 -16.35 1.46
CA ILE A 238 -12.91 -15.63 1.99
C ILE A 238 -12.74 -14.14 1.68
N VAL A 239 -13.66 -13.60 0.90
CA VAL A 239 -13.62 -12.21 0.42
C VAL A 239 -14.49 -11.33 1.29
N HIS A 240 -13.85 -10.35 1.93
CA HIS A 240 -14.48 -9.29 2.70
C HIS A 240 -14.31 -7.95 2.01
N PHE A 241 -15.15 -6.98 2.38
CA PHE A 241 -15.08 -5.62 1.85
C PHE A 241 -14.55 -4.61 2.89
N SER A 242 -14.05 -5.10 4.04
CA SER A 242 -13.29 -4.33 5.01
C SER A 242 -12.16 -5.16 5.60
N GLN A 243 -11.08 -4.49 6.00
CA GLN A 243 -9.94 -5.13 6.67
C GLN A 243 -10.33 -5.68 8.06
N LEU A 244 -11.23 -4.97 8.74
CA LEU A 244 -11.76 -5.36 10.04
C LEU A 244 -12.46 -6.72 9.96
N ASP A 245 -13.40 -6.85 9.02
CA ASP A 245 -14.17 -8.09 8.85
C ASP A 245 -13.25 -9.27 8.49
N ALA A 246 -12.21 -9.01 7.68
CA ALA A 246 -11.24 -10.04 7.30
C ALA A 246 -10.49 -10.60 8.51
N VAL A 247 -10.01 -9.73 9.41
CA VAL A 247 -9.28 -10.14 10.61
C VAL A 247 -10.20 -10.77 11.65
N GLU A 248 -11.39 -10.22 11.87
CA GLU A 248 -12.37 -10.75 12.83
C GLU A 248 -12.87 -12.14 12.41
N GLN A 249 -13.18 -12.31 11.13
CA GLN A 249 -13.60 -13.60 10.61
C GLN A 249 -12.49 -14.66 10.74
N ALA A 250 -11.24 -14.31 10.35
CA ALA A 250 -10.11 -15.22 10.55
C ALA A 250 -9.94 -15.62 12.01
N SER A 251 -10.09 -14.66 12.93
CA SER A 251 -9.99 -14.94 14.38
C SER A 251 -11.11 -15.85 14.88
N ASN A 252 -12.33 -15.69 14.37
CA ASN A 252 -13.47 -16.56 14.69
C ASN A 252 -13.27 -17.99 14.16
N LEU A 253 -12.55 -18.15 13.06
CA LEU A 253 -12.22 -19.46 12.49
C LEU A 253 -11.09 -20.20 13.24
N ALA A 254 -10.35 -19.52 14.10
CA ALA A 254 -9.27 -20.15 14.87
C ALA A 254 -9.73 -21.30 15.77
N SER A 255 -11.04 -21.41 16.06
CA SER A 255 -11.64 -22.52 16.82
C SER A 255 -11.86 -23.77 15.97
N ILE A 256 -11.76 -23.68 14.65
CA ILE A 256 -11.97 -24.78 13.70
C ILE A 256 -10.61 -25.39 13.36
N SER A 257 -10.53 -26.73 13.32
CA SER A 257 -9.33 -27.40 12.85
C SER A 257 -9.39 -27.55 11.33
N VAL A 258 -8.76 -26.62 10.60
CA VAL A 258 -8.75 -26.65 9.12
C VAL A 258 -7.52 -27.34 8.54
N ALA A 259 -6.40 -27.41 9.28
CA ALA A 259 -5.16 -28.04 8.85
C ALA A 259 -4.88 -29.33 9.63
N THR A 260 -4.27 -30.31 8.99
CA THR A 260 -3.82 -31.56 9.59
C THR A 260 -2.64 -31.33 10.55
N ARG A 261 -2.33 -32.33 11.37
CA ARG A 261 -1.19 -32.25 12.29
C ARG A 261 0.13 -32.11 11.55
N GLU A 262 0.30 -32.86 10.46
CA GLU A 262 1.51 -32.79 9.64
C GLU A 262 1.72 -31.43 9.01
N GLU A 263 0.64 -30.81 8.53
CA GLU A 263 0.69 -29.44 7.97
C GLU A 263 1.04 -28.42 9.05
N LYS A 264 0.48 -28.54 10.25
CA LYS A 264 0.80 -27.66 11.39
C LYS A 264 2.28 -27.80 11.81
N ASP A 265 2.81 -29.03 11.81
CA ASP A 265 4.21 -29.30 12.14
C ASP A 265 5.14 -28.69 11.06
N ARG A 266 4.79 -28.80 9.77
CA ARG A 266 5.53 -28.13 8.67
C ARG A 266 5.49 -26.62 8.78
N ILE A 267 4.33 -26.04 9.07
CA ILE A 267 4.19 -24.60 9.32
C ILE A 267 5.08 -24.17 10.50
N ALA A 268 5.08 -24.95 11.59
CA ALA A 268 5.89 -24.64 12.77
C ALA A 268 7.39 -24.60 12.47
N VAL A 269 7.88 -25.49 11.60
CA VAL A 269 9.28 -25.48 11.13
C VAL A 269 9.59 -24.22 10.34
N ILE A 270 8.75 -23.86 9.36
CA ILE A 270 8.95 -22.64 8.53
C ILE A 270 8.94 -21.38 9.40
N LEU A 271 8.13 -21.35 10.45
CA LEU A 271 8.00 -20.19 11.34
C LEU A 271 9.11 -20.08 12.39
N GLN A 272 10.05 -21.04 12.51
CA GLN A 272 11.10 -21.00 13.54
C GLN A 272 11.99 -19.76 13.41
N ASP A 273 12.33 -19.41 12.17
CA ASP A 273 13.24 -18.30 11.86
C ASP A 273 12.51 -17.00 11.51
N PHE A 274 11.17 -16.99 11.58
CA PHE A 274 10.37 -15.83 11.21
C PHE A 274 10.00 -14.97 12.42
N ARG A 275 10.42 -13.71 12.44
CA ARG A 275 10.15 -12.76 13.53
C ARG A 275 8.83 -12.01 13.31
N PHE A 276 7.89 -12.19 14.24
CA PHE A 276 6.63 -11.47 14.29
C PHE A 276 6.74 -10.24 15.19
N THR A 277 6.24 -9.08 14.72
CA THR A 277 6.17 -7.85 15.56
C THR A 277 5.12 -7.99 16.67
N SER A 278 5.20 -7.10 17.65
CA SER A 278 4.32 -7.11 18.85
C SER A 278 2.85 -6.82 18.56
N GLY A 279 2.53 -6.17 17.44
CA GLY A 279 1.17 -5.78 17.06
C GLY A 279 0.32 -6.90 16.46
N PHE A 280 -0.01 -6.78 15.18
CA PHE A 280 -0.80 -7.78 14.45
C PHE A 280 -0.06 -9.12 14.30
N GLY A 281 1.28 -9.10 14.31
CA GLY A 281 2.11 -10.29 14.14
C GLY A 281 1.77 -11.43 15.11
N LYS A 282 1.47 -11.15 16.38
CA LYS A 282 1.07 -12.18 17.35
C LYS A 282 -0.23 -12.88 16.95
N THR A 283 -1.21 -12.13 16.47
CA THR A 283 -2.49 -12.67 16.00
C THR A 283 -2.29 -13.51 14.74
N LEU A 284 -1.53 -13.00 13.79
CA LEU A 284 -1.22 -13.68 12.54
C LEU A 284 -0.47 -15.00 12.79
N ASN A 285 0.57 -15.02 13.64
CA ASN A 285 1.30 -16.24 14.00
C ASN A 285 0.35 -17.33 14.53
N ARG A 286 -0.56 -16.96 15.44
CA ARG A 286 -1.56 -17.90 15.98
C ARG A 286 -2.46 -18.47 14.88
N LEU A 287 -2.91 -17.64 13.93
CA LEU A 287 -3.80 -18.05 12.84
C LEU A 287 -3.07 -18.95 11.83
N ILE A 288 -1.87 -18.56 11.40
CA ILE A 288 -1.06 -19.33 10.45
C ILE A 288 -0.78 -20.74 10.98
N ARG A 289 -0.44 -20.89 12.27
CA ARG A 289 -0.25 -22.20 12.91
C ARG A 289 -1.49 -23.10 12.87
N GLN A 290 -2.67 -22.55 12.63
CA GLN A 290 -3.90 -23.30 12.41
C GLN A 290 -4.22 -23.55 10.93
N GLY A 291 -3.37 -23.09 9.99
CA GLY A 291 -3.61 -23.18 8.55
C GLY A 291 -4.53 -22.09 8.00
N ILE A 292 -4.67 -20.97 8.74
CA ILE A 292 -5.50 -19.82 8.39
C ILE A 292 -4.60 -18.63 8.11
N GLY A 293 -4.66 -18.10 6.88
CA GLY A 293 -4.00 -16.87 6.48
C GLY A 293 -4.93 -15.66 6.56
N VAL A 294 -4.33 -14.49 6.75
CA VAL A 294 -5.00 -13.19 6.59
C VAL A 294 -4.25 -12.40 5.52
N HIS A 295 -4.97 -11.75 4.62
CA HIS A 295 -4.34 -10.96 3.58
C HIS A 295 -5.13 -9.68 3.24
N HIS A 296 -4.54 -8.52 3.49
CA HIS A 296 -5.08 -7.21 3.12
C HIS A 296 -3.97 -6.14 3.03
N ALA A 297 -4.26 -5.03 2.36
CA ALA A 297 -3.30 -3.96 2.10
C ALA A 297 -2.72 -3.27 3.36
N GLY A 298 -3.39 -3.40 4.51
CA GLY A 298 -2.94 -2.84 5.79
C GLY A 298 -1.89 -3.66 6.51
N MET A 299 -1.51 -4.85 6.02
CA MET A 299 -0.49 -5.72 6.62
C MET A 299 0.92 -5.28 6.19
N LEU A 300 1.91 -5.61 7.04
CA LEU A 300 3.31 -5.48 6.66
C LEU A 300 3.64 -6.33 5.43
N PRO A 301 4.50 -5.87 4.52
CA PRO A 301 4.91 -6.61 3.33
C PRO A 301 5.43 -8.02 3.63
N LYS A 302 6.29 -8.18 4.66
CA LYS A 302 6.80 -9.49 5.09
C LYS A 302 5.70 -10.49 5.46
N TYR A 303 4.59 -10.02 6.07
CA TYR A 303 3.46 -10.89 6.42
C TYR A 303 2.66 -11.31 5.20
N ARG A 304 2.48 -10.40 4.22
CA ARG A 304 1.81 -10.75 2.96
C ARG A 304 2.60 -11.81 2.22
N ARG A 305 3.92 -11.61 2.04
CA ARG A 305 4.82 -12.60 1.41
C ARG A 305 4.79 -13.95 2.12
N LEU A 306 4.82 -13.97 3.45
CA LEU A 306 4.71 -15.20 4.23
C LEU A 306 3.38 -15.94 3.95
N VAL A 307 2.25 -15.24 3.97
CA VAL A 307 0.93 -15.83 3.69
C VAL A 307 0.85 -16.35 2.26
N GLU A 308 1.35 -15.61 1.29
CA GLU A 308 1.40 -16.00 -0.12
C GLU A 308 2.23 -17.26 -0.33
N ARG A 309 3.42 -17.31 0.25
CA ARG A 309 4.31 -18.48 0.16
C ARG A 309 3.70 -19.72 0.79
N LEU A 310 3.19 -19.61 2.02
CA LEU A 310 2.54 -20.73 2.70
C LEU A 310 1.29 -21.22 1.94
N ALA A 311 0.60 -20.31 1.25
CA ALA A 311 -0.53 -20.67 0.40
C ALA A 311 -0.08 -21.38 -0.89
N GLN A 312 1.00 -20.94 -1.52
CA GLN A 312 1.62 -21.60 -2.67
C GLN A 312 2.10 -23.02 -2.32
N ASP A 313 2.67 -23.20 -1.12
CA ASP A 313 3.10 -24.49 -0.59
C ASP A 313 1.92 -25.40 -0.16
N GLY A 314 0.67 -24.91 -0.29
CA GLY A 314 -0.56 -25.67 0.04
C GLY A 314 -0.81 -25.85 1.54
N LEU A 315 -0.08 -25.11 2.40
CA LEU A 315 -0.14 -25.22 3.86
C LEU A 315 -1.30 -24.41 4.47
N LEU A 316 -1.76 -23.36 3.78
CA LEU A 316 -2.94 -22.61 4.22
C LEU A 316 -4.19 -23.15 3.53
N LYS A 317 -5.16 -23.57 4.34
CA LYS A 317 -6.45 -24.09 3.87
C LYS A 317 -7.48 -23.01 3.70
N VAL A 318 -7.37 -21.94 4.46
CA VAL A 318 -8.28 -20.80 4.43
C VAL A 318 -7.46 -19.52 4.43
N ILE A 319 -7.82 -18.59 3.57
CA ILE A 319 -7.25 -17.25 3.51
C ILE A 319 -8.40 -16.26 3.61
N SER A 320 -8.41 -15.46 4.66
CA SER A 320 -9.38 -14.39 4.87
C SER A 320 -8.78 -13.07 4.40
N GLY A 321 -9.40 -12.42 3.44
CA GLY A 321 -8.84 -11.18 2.88
C GLY A 321 -9.86 -10.24 2.30
N THR A 322 -9.38 -9.12 1.74
CA THR A 322 -10.21 -8.12 1.09
C THR A 322 -10.27 -8.33 -0.42
N ASP A 323 -11.26 -7.73 -1.09
CA ASP A 323 -11.41 -7.78 -2.56
C ASP A 323 -10.16 -7.29 -3.32
N THR A 324 -9.29 -6.53 -2.67
CA THR A 324 -8.00 -6.07 -3.22
C THR A 324 -7.00 -7.20 -3.47
N LEU A 325 -7.15 -8.37 -2.83
CA LEU A 325 -6.38 -9.58 -3.17
C LEU A 325 -6.62 -10.01 -4.64
N GLY A 326 -7.66 -9.48 -5.27
CA GLY A 326 -8.00 -9.71 -6.67
C GLY A 326 -6.98 -9.13 -7.67
N VAL A 327 -6.03 -8.28 -7.26
CA VAL A 327 -5.06 -7.64 -8.16
C VAL A 327 -3.65 -7.94 -7.65
N GLY A 328 -2.90 -8.76 -8.36
CA GLY A 328 -1.45 -8.92 -8.15
C GLY A 328 -1.00 -10.01 -7.20
N ILE A 329 -1.76 -11.10 -6.98
CA ILE A 329 -1.29 -12.20 -6.15
C ILE A 329 -1.51 -13.54 -6.85
N ASN A 330 -0.43 -14.29 -6.97
CA ASN A 330 -0.42 -15.63 -7.51
C ASN A 330 -0.61 -16.68 -6.38
N VAL A 331 -1.80 -16.67 -5.76
CA VAL A 331 -2.18 -17.65 -4.75
C VAL A 331 -3.12 -18.70 -5.39
N PRO A 332 -2.82 -19.98 -5.25
CA PRO A 332 -3.67 -21.04 -5.79
C PRO A 332 -4.96 -21.19 -4.99
N ILE A 333 -6.08 -20.67 -5.49
CA ILE A 333 -7.38 -20.68 -4.84
C ILE A 333 -8.29 -21.69 -5.55
N ARG A 334 -8.83 -22.67 -4.83
CA ARG A 334 -9.84 -23.60 -5.36
C ARG A 334 -11.25 -23.07 -5.20
N THR A 335 -11.55 -22.49 -4.01
CA THR A 335 -12.86 -21.97 -3.67
C THR A 335 -12.80 -20.51 -3.28
N VAL A 336 -13.68 -19.69 -3.84
CA VAL A 336 -13.92 -18.31 -3.44
C VAL A 336 -15.24 -18.23 -2.67
N LEU A 337 -15.20 -17.70 -1.45
CA LEU A 337 -16.38 -17.44 -0.63
C LEU A 337 -16.54 -15.94 -0.44
N LEU A 338 -17.58 -15.35 -1.09
CA LEU A 338 -17.91 -13.94 -0.90
C LEU A 338 -18.85 -13.79 0.30
N THR A 339 -18.45 -12.99 1.28
CA THR A 339 -19.27 -12.70 2.47
C THR A 339 -20.41 -11.74 2.20
N GLY A 340 -20.45 -11.14 1.01
CA GLY A 340 -21.50 -10.21 0.60
C GLY A 340 -21.45 -9.87 -0.88
N LEU A 341 -22.47 -9.17 -1.36
CA LEU A 341 -22.57 -8.64 -2.72
C LEU A 341 -22.71 -7.12 -2.75
N SER A 342 -22.29 -6.45 -1.66
CA SER A 342 -22.27 -4.98 -1.58
C SER A 342 -20.96 -4.49 -0.98
N LYS A 343 -20.49 -3.35 -1.47
CA LYS A 343 -19.28 -2.68 -0.97
C LYS A 343 -19.47 -1.17 -0.85
N PHE A 344 -18.63 -0.54 -0.05
CA PHE A 344 -18.53 0.91 0.04
C PHE A 344 -17.63 1.45 -1.09
N ASP A 345 -18.14 2.44 -1.84
CA ASP A 345 -17.43 3.01 -3.00
C ASP A 345 -16.64 4.29 -2.67
N GLY A 346 -16.48 4.60 -1.38
CA GLY A 346 -15.90 5.87 -0.90
C GLY A 346 -16.94 6.91 -0.50
N THR A 347 -18.17 6.79 -0.99
CA THR A 347 -19.29 7.72 -0.70
C THR A 347 -20.51 7.00 -0.14
N ARG A 348 -20.86 5.83 -0.66
CA ARG A 348 -22.05 5.06 -0.28
C ARG A 348 -21.84 3.56 -0.42
N GLN A 349 -22.69 2.81 0.27
CA GLN A 349 -22.83 1.37 0.03
C GLN A 349 -23.58 1.13 -1.29
N ARG A 350 -23.06 0.23 -2.14
CA ARG A 350 -23.70 -0.21 -3.38
C ARG A 350 -23.49 -1.69 -3.64
N HIS A 351 -24.32 -2.27 -4.50
CA HIS A 351 -24.05 -3.63 -4.99
C HIS A 351 -22.77 -3.68 -5.85
N LEU A 352 -22.13 -4.84 -5.87
CA LEU A 352 -21.10 -5.14 -6.86
C LEU A 352 -21.68 -5.04 -8.25
N ASN A 353 -20.91 -4.52 -9.20
CA ASN A 353 -21.25 -4.64 -10.61
C ASN A 353 -20.79 -6.00 -11.16
N ALA A 354 -21.20 -6.34 -12.40
CA ALA A 354 -20.87 -7.63 -13.00
C ALA A 354 -19.36 -7.83 -13.14
N ARG A 355 -18.60 -6.79 -13.52
CA ARG A 355 -17.15 -6.83 -13.64
C ARG A 355 -16.48 -7.18 -12.31
N GLU A 356 -16.83 -6.46 -11.23
CA GLU A 356 -16.29 -6.71 -9.89
C GLU A 356 -16.59 -8.13 -9.42
N PHE A 357 -17.82 -8.58 -9.60
CA PHE A 357 -18.22 -9.94 -9.25
C PHE A 357 -17.41 -11.00 -10.00
N HIS A 358 -17.28 -10.89 -11.32
CA HIS A 358 -16.57 -11.86 -12.14
C HIS A 358 -15.05 -11.82 -11.92
N GLN A 359 -14.46 -10.66 -11.59
CA GLN A 359 -13.06 -10.57 -11.22
C GLN A 359 -12.76 -11.35 -9.94
N ILE A 360 -13.62 -11.22 -8.92
CA ILE A 360 -13.47 -11.96 -7.66
C ILE A 360 -13.76 -13.45 -7.89
N ALA A 361 -14.87 -13.78 -8.50
CA ALA A 361 -15.28 -15.16 -8.79
C ALA A 361 -14.27 -15.88 -9.69
N GLY A 362 -13.68 -15.14 -10.62
CA GLY A 362 -12.67 -15.62 -11.56
C GLY A 362 -11.38 -16.15 -10.92
N ARG A 363 -11.15 -15.91 -9.65
CA ARG A 363 -10.01 -16.46 -8.90
C ARG A 363 -10.19 -17.93 -8.50
N ALA A 364 -11.42 -18.45 -8.53
CA ALA A 364 -11.67 -19.84 -8.16
C ALA A 364 -11.19 -20.83 -9.26
N GLY A 365 -10.56 -21.92 -8.84
CA GLY A 365 -10.06 -22.97 -9.72
C GLY A 365 -8.60 -22.76 -10.17
N ARG A 366 -7.76 -23.76 -9.91
CA ARG A 366 -6.31 -23.74 -10.17
C ARG A 366 -6.01 -24.43 -11.48
N ALA A 367 -5.40 -23.72 -12.41
CA ALA A 367 -4.97 -24.30 -13.70
C ALA A 367 -3.99 -25.46 -13.45
N GLY A 368 -4.18 -26.57 -14.13
CA GLY A 368 -3.36 -27.78 -14.00
C GLY A 368 -3.63 -28.65 -12.75
N PHE A 369 -4.45 -28.19 -11.80
CA PHE A 369 -4.75 -28.93 -10.55
C PHE A 369 -6.23 -29.25 -10.37
N ASP A 370 -7.13 -28.32 -10.70
CA ASP A 370 -8.55 -28.46 -10.46
C ASP A 370 -9.33 -28.69 -11.75
N THR A 371 -10.37 -29.52 -11.69
CA THR A 371 -11.30 -29.73 -12.81
C THR A 371 -12.46 -28.74 -12.80
N ALA A 372 -12.72 -28.08 -11.67
CA ALA A 372 -13.69 -27.03 -11.50
C ALA A 372 -13.34 -26.11 -10.31
N GLY A 373 -13.65 -24.84 -10.40
CA GLY A 373 -13.57 -23.89 -9.30
C GLY A 373 -14.95 -23.72 -8.64
N THR A 374 -14.98 -23.46 -7.33
CA THR A 374 -16.23 -23.23 -6.59
C THR A 374 -16.33 -21.78 -6.15
N VAL A 375 -17.49 -21.18 -6.35
CA VAL A 375 -17.81 -19.81 -5.91
C VAL A 375 -19.04 -19.86 -5.03
N VAL A 376 -18.86 -19.54 -3.74
CA VAL A 376 -19.93 -19.51 -2.76
C VAL A 376 -20.24 -18.07 -2.41
N VAL A 377 -21.50 -17.67 -2.43
CA VAL A 377 -21.95 -16.35 -1.98
C VAL A 377 -22.81 -16.51 -0.73
N GLN A 378 -22.39 -15.85 0.34
CA GLN A 378 -23.09 -15.86 1.62
C GLN A 378 -24.33 -14.98 1.56
N ALA A 379 -25.45 -15.47 2.10
CA ALA A 379 -26.62 -14.66 2.36
C ALA A 379 -26.34 -13.58 3.41
N PRO A 380 -27.09 -12.47 3.44
CA PRO A 380 -26.99 -11.48 4.52
C PRO A 380 -27.22 -12.08 5.90
N ALA A 381 -26.49 -11.60 6.93
CA ALA A 381 -26.55 -12.13 8.29
C ALA A 381 -27.98 -12.25 8.84
N HIS A 382 -28.83 -11.26 8.62
CA HIS A 382 -30.24 -11.28 9.06
C HIS A 382 -31.06 -12.39 8.40
N ILE A 383 -30.74 -12.79 7.17
CA ILE A 383 -31.40 -13.91 6.47
C ILE A 383 -30.95 -15.23 7.09
N ILE A 384 -29.62 -15.38 7.32
CA ILE A 384 -29.07 -16.59 7.94
C ILE A 384 -29.62 -16.78 9.35
N GLU A 385 -29.67 -15.73 10.17
CA GLU A 385 -30.21 -15.80 11.52
C GLU A 385 -31.70 -16.16 11.54
N ASN A 386 -32.48 -15.61 10.60
CA ASN A 386 -33.90 -15.97 10.45
C ASN A 386 -34.07 -17.43 9.97
N ALA A 387 -33.19 -17.91 9.07
CA ALA A 387 -33.20 -19.32 8.63
C ALA A 387 -32.85 -20.28 9.79
N LEU A 388 -31.81 -19.95 10.56
CA LEU A 388 -31.43 -20.74 11.76
C LEU A 388 -32.56 -20.77 12.82
N ALA A 389 -33.23 -19.65 13.03
CA ALA A 389 -34.37 -19.61 13.95
C ALA A 389 -35.51 -20.50 13.46
N SER A 390 -35.76 -20.52 12.15
CA SER A 390 -36.75 -21.42 11.55
C SER A 390 -36.34 -22.88 11.63
N GLN A 391 -35.07 -23.20 11.43
CA GLN A 391 -34.51 -24.55 11.57
C GLN A 391 -34.61 -25.06 13.03
N LYS A 392 -34.21 -24.24 13.99
CA LYS A 392 -34.36 -24.59 15.43
C LYS A 392 -35.81 -24.81 15.81
N ALA A 393 -36.76 -24.04 15.27
CA ALA A 393 -38.17 -24.28 15.46
C ALA A 393 -38.61 -25.61 14.83
N ALA A 394 -38.14 -25.98 13.66
CA ALA A 394 -38.40 -27.23 12.99
C ALA A 394 -37.87 -28.43 13.81
N GLU A 395 -36.64 -28.34 14.30
CA GLU A 395 -36.00 -29.35 15.16
C GLU A 395 -36.76 -29.54 16.48
N LYS A 396 -37.19 -28.45 17.13
CA LYS A 396 -37.95 -28.48 18.38
C LYS A 396 -39.27 -29.25 18.25
N PHE A 397 -39.88 -29.25 17.07
CA PHE A 397 -41.15 -29.91 16.80
C PHE A 397 -40.98 -31.19 15.95
N SER A 398 -39.77 -31.69 15.76
CA SER A 398 -39.47 -32.90 14.98
C SER A 398 -40.11 -34.17 15.54
N SER A 399 -40.37 -34.24 16.86
CA SER A 399 -41.01 -35.36 17.54
C SER A 399 -42.49 -35.49 17.26
N ILE A 400 -43.13 -34.49 16.66
CA ILE A 400 -44.55 -34.51 16.32
C ILE A 400 -44.76 -35.33 15.04
N LYS A 401 -45.46 -36.48 15.18
CA LYS A 401 -45.72 -37.44 14.09
C LYS A 401 -46.71 -36.92 13.05
N ASN A 402 -47.64 -36.03 13.44
CA ASN A 402 -48.61 -35.45 12.54
C ASN A 402 -47.98 -34.28 11.77
N GLU A 403 -47.84 -34.43 10.46
CA GLU A 403 -47.20 -33.43 9.60
C GLU A 403 -47.92 -32.07 9.56
N ASP A 404 -49.25 -32.08 9.54
CA ASP A 404 -50.06 -30.85 9.52
C ASP A 404 -49.93 -30.07 10.86
N GLU A 405 -49.95 -30.79 11.98
CA GLU A 405 -49.78 -30.19 13.29
C GLU A 405 -48.38 -29.68 13.48
N ARG A 406 -47.35 -30.42 13.02
CA ARG A 406 -45.97 -30.04 13.03
C ARG A 406 -45.74 -28.76 12.22
N ALA A 407 -46.29 -28.71 11.00
CA ALA A 407 -46.20 -27.53 10.13
C ALA A 407 -46.87 -26.29 10.74
N ARG A 408 -48.03 -26.45 11.36
CA ARG A 408 -48.78 -25.38 12.06
C ARG A 408 -47.97 -24.84 13.26
N ARG A 409 -47.37 -25.70 14.08
CA ARG A 409 -46.57 -25.28 15.24
C ARG A 409 -45.26 -24.61 14.85
N ILE A 410 -44.60 -25.10 13.80
CA ILE A 410 -43.42 -24.43 13.23
C ILE A 410 -43.81 -23.04 12.74
N ALA A 411 -44.86 -22.92 11.93
CA ALA A 411 -45.37 -21.65 11.39
C ALA A 411 -45.77 -20.67 12.51
N GLN A 412 -46.39 -21.14 13.56
CA GLN A 412 -46.78 -20.34 14.73
C GLN A 412 -45.56 -19.87 15.53
N SER A 413 -44.59 -20.75 15.76
CA SER A 413 -43.34 -20.44 16.46
C SER A 413 -42.51 -19.41 15.65
N THR A 414 -42.43 -19.58 14.34
CA THR A 414 -41.70 -18.66 13.43
C THR A 414 -42.39 -17.30 13.31
N LYS A 415 -43.74 -17.26 13.35
CA LYS A 415 -44.52 -16.01 13.34
C LYS A 415 -44.40 -15.22 14.66
N SER A 416 -44.21 -15.89 15.78
CA SER A 416 -44.11 -15.25 17.09
C SER A 416 -42.69 -14.70 17.39
N GLN A 417 -41.68 -15.10 16.62
CA GLN A 417 -40.33 -14.56 16.75
C GLN A 417 -40.17 -13.29 15.90
N PRO A 418 -39.66 -12.20 16.46
CA PRO A 418 -39.39 -10.99 15.67
C PRO A 418 -38.33 -11.31 14.62
N LYS A 419 -38.71 -11.18 13.35
CA LYS A 419 -37.73 -11.33 12.25
C LYS A 419 -36.69 -10.22 12.35
N LYS A 420 -35.41 -10.62 12.32
CA LYS A 420 -34.30 -9.66 12.25
C LYS A 420 -34.36 -8.92 10.91
N SER A 421 -34.34 -7.59 11.00
CA SER A 421 -34.31 -6.69 9.84
C SER A 421 -32.88 -6.28 9.53
N PRO A 422 -32.56 -5.91 8.27
CA PRO A 422 -31.25 -5.37 7.96
C PRO A 422 -30.97 -4.06 8.75
N PRO A 423 -29.72 -3.77 9.12
CA PRO A 423 -29.33 -2.49 9.70
C PRO A 423 -29.71 -1.30 8.81
N LYS A 424 -29.92 -0.12 9.39
CA LYS A 424 -30.19 1.10 8.62
C LYS A 424 -29.00 1.42 7.69
N GLY A 425 -29.30 1.70 6.42
CA GLY A 425 -28.28 1.98 5.40
C GLY A 425 -27.62 0.74 4.79
N PHE A 426 -27.99 -0.46 5.22
CA PHE A 426 -27.47 -1.69 4.66
C PHE A 426 -28.07 -2.00 3.30
N VAL A 427 -27.23 -2.19 2.29
CA VAL A 427 -27.65 -2.61 0.93
C VAL A 427 -27.73 -4.14 0.93
N SER A 428 -28.96 -4.65 1.10
CA SER A 428 -29.23 -6.09 1.17
C SER A 428 -29.22 -6.72 -0.23
N TRP A 429 -28.82 -7.99 -0.28
CA TRP A 429 -28.86 -8.82 -1.49
C TRP A 429 -29.67 -10.09 -1.22
N SER A 430 -30.06 -10.73 -2.30
CA SER A 430 -30.86 -11.97 -2.26
C SER A 430 -30.32 -12.97 -3.29
N ARG A 431 -30.86 -14.18 -3.26
CA ARG A 431 -30.56 -15.19 -4.28
C ARG A 431 -30.82 -14.66 -5.71
N SER A 432 -31.86 -13.88 -5.91
CA SER A 432 -32.12 -13.29 -7.23
C SER A 432 -31.10 -12.24 -7.65
N THR A 433 -30.48 -11.50 -6.69
CA THR A 433 -29.35 -10.61 -6.95
C THR A 433 -28.13 -11.40 -7.40
N PHE A 434 -27.84 -12.50 -6.71
CA PHE A 434 -26.77 -13.42 -7.05
C PHE A 434 -26.98 -14.04 -8.44
N ASP A 435 -28.14 -14.63 -8.71
CA ASP A 435 -28.45 -15.27 -9.99
C ASP A 435 -28.30 -14.28 -11.17
N LYS A 436 -28.67 -13.02 -10.96
CA LYS A 436 -28.47 -11.95 -11.95
C LYS A 436 -27.01 -11.68 -12.21
N LEU A 437 -26.17 -11.60 -11.16
CA LEU A 437 -24.73 -11.34 -11.29
C LEU A 437 -24.00 -12.50 -11.98
N VAL A 438 -24.39 -13.74 -11.70
CA VAL A 438 -23.78 -14.92 -12.33
C VAL A 438 -23.90 -14.90 -13.86
N VAL A 439 -25.04 -14.45 -14.39
CA VAL A 439 -25.29 -14.41 -15.85
C VAL A 439 -25.01 -13.06 -16.48
N ALA A 440 -24.78 -12.02 -15.69
CA ALA A 440 -24.56 -10.69 -16.21
C ALA A 440 -23.23 -10.58 -16.95
N GLN A 441 -23.25 -9.93 -18.10
CA GLN A 441 -22.02 -9.55 -18.80
C GLN A 441 -21.39 -8.32 -18.14
N PRO A 442 -20.03 -8.20 -18.12
CA PRO A 442 -19.38 -6.99 -17.68
C PRO A 442 -19.86 -5.76 -18.45
N GLU A 443 -20.05 -4.66 -17.74
CA GLU A 443 -20.48 -3.40 -18.32
C GLU A 443 -19.47 -2.91 -19.36
N PRO A 444 -19.91 -2.22 -20.44
CA PRO A 444 -19.02 -1.58 -21.40
C PRO A 444 -18.05 -0.64 -20.68
N MET A 445 -16.79 -0.60 -21.13
CA MET A 445 -15.80 0.29 -20.57
C MET A 445 -16.04 1.72 -21.08
N VAL A 446 -16.18 2.65 -20.16
CA VAL A 446 -16.43 4.07 -20.44
C VAL A 446 -15.12 4.83 -20.31
N SER A 447 -14.82 5.67 -21.30
CA SER A 447 -13.69 6.59 -21.27
C SER A 447 -13.77 7.54 -20.06
N ARG A 448 -12.62 7.81 -19.43
CA ARG A 448 -12.46 8.72 -18.30
C ARG A 448 -11.33 9.70 -18.55
N MET A 449 -11.25 10.22 -19.78
CA MET A 449 -10.19 11.14 -20.17
C MET A 449 -10.29 12.46 -19.42
N ARG A 450 -9.15 12.95 -18.98
CA ARG A 450 -8.97 14.25 -18.31
C ARG A 450 -7.89 15.04 -19.05
N ILE A 451 -7.95 16.35 -18.95
CA ILE A 451 -6.83 17.25 -19.30
C ILE A 451 -6.43 17.95 -18.02
N THR A 452 -5.20 17.71 -17.60
CA THR A 452 -4.57 18.28 -16.42
C THR A 452 -3.42 19.19 -16.83
N HIS A 453 -2.92 19.99 -15.90
CA HIS A 453 -1.69 20.78 -16.11
C HIS A 453 -0.52 19.88 -16.53
N SER A 454 -0.34 18.75 -15.85
CA SER A 454 0.71 17.78 -16.16
C SER A 454 0.62 17.27 -17.61
N ILE A 455 -0.55 16.88 -18.08
CA ILE A 455 -0.75 16.43 -19.47
C ILE A 455 -0.38 17.55 -20.44
N LEU A 456 -0.83 18.77 -20.17
CA LEU A 456 -0.56 19.91 -21.07
C LEU A 456 0.92 20.29 -21.07
N LEU A 457 1.57 20.34 -19.92
CA LEU A 457 3.00 20.63 -19.79
C LEU A 457 3.86 19.60 -20.53
N ASN A 458 3.58 18.29 -20.37
CA ASN A 458 4.31 17.24 -21.10
C ASN A 458 4.12 17.35 -22.64
N ILE A 459 2.94 17.76 -23.10
CA ILE A 459 2.71 18.02 -24.55
C ILE A 459 3.45 19.28 -25.02
N LEU A 460 3.54 20.33 -24.18
CA LEU A 460 4.27 21.56 -24.49
C LEU A 460 5.77 21.33 -24.53
N ALA A 461 6.31 20.42 -23.74
CA ALA A 461 7.74 20.08 -23.69
C ALA A 461 8.23 19.33 -24.95
N ARG A 462 7.32 18.67 -25.69
CA ARG A 462 7.72 17.89 -26.87
C ARG A 462 7.83 18.71 -28.14
N PRO A 463 8.68 18.29 -29.13
CA PRO A 463 8.70 18.88 -30.44
C PRO A 463 7.34 18.86 -31.15
N GLY A 464 6.96 19.93 -31.84
CA GLY A 464 5.72 20.00 -32.60
C GLY A 464 4.76 21.08 -32.12
N ASN A 465 3.55 21.12 -32.70
CA ASN A 465 2.56 22.12 -32.33
C ASN A 465 1.64 21.58 -31.22
N PRO A 466 1.75 22.05 -29.94
CA PRO A 466 1.04 21.53 -28.81
C PRO A 466 -0.49 21.71 -28.93
N ILE A 467 -0.96 22.80 -29.50
CA ILE A 467 -2.40 23.06 -29.69
C ILE A 467 -3.01 21.99 -30.61
N THR A 468 -2.31 21.67 -31.71
CA THR A 468 -2.75 20.63 -32.63
C THR A 468 -2.74 19.25 -31.97
N SER A 469 -1.74 18.97 -31.12
CA SER A 469 -1.60 17.72 -30.43
C SER A 469 -2.73 17.50 -29.41
N VAL A 470 -3.00 18.49 -28.55
CA VAL A 470 -4.11 18.43 -27.59
C VAL A 470 -5.45 18.29 -28.32
N ARG A 471 -5.69 19.09 -29.36
CA ARG A 471 -6.92 18.99 -30.17
C ARG A 471 -7.10 17.60 -30.76
N ARG A 472 -6.05 17.04 -31.33
CA ARG A 472 -6.03 15.70 -31.92
C ARG A 472 -6.32 14.62 -30.86
N MET A 473 -5.66 14.68 -29.69
CA MET A 473 -5.85 13.77 -28.58
C MET A 473 -7.32 13.78 -28.11
N VAL A 474 -7.89 14.97 -27.86
CA VAL A 474 -9.28 15.11 -27.43
C VAL A 474 -10.26 14.60 -28.52
N GLN A 475 -10.04 14.92 -29.78
CA GLN A 475 -10.88 14.47 -30.89
C GLN A 475 -10.88 12.94 -31.04
N ARG A 476 -9.70 12.32 -30.84
CA ARG A 476 -9.52 10.87 -30.94
C ARG A 476 -10.00 10.09 -29.70
N SER A 477 -10.19 10.75 -28.55
CA SER A 477 -10.69 10.09 -27.34
C SER A 477 -12.07 9.47 -27.58
N ALA A 478 -12.41 8.44 -26.81
CA ALA A 478 -13.73 7.78 -26.87
C ALA A 478 -14.82 8.54 -26.11
N GLU A 479 -14.57 9.80 -25.78
CA GLU A 479 -15.53 10.65 -25.06
C GLU A 479 -16.69 11.10 -25.95
N THR A 480 -17.81 11.45 -25.29
CA THR A 480 -18.98 12.03 -25.96
C THR A 480 -18.64 13.40 -26.55
N LYS A 481 -19.40 13.87 -27.53
CA LYS A 481 -19.23 15.23 -28.13
C LYS A 481 -19.25 16.34 -27.07
N ALA A 482 -20.13 16.23 -26.06
CA ALA A 482 -20.22 17.19 -24.98
C ALA A 482 -18.98 17.16 -24.07
N ALA A 483 -18.52 15.97 -23.68
CA ALA A 483 -17.30 15.80 -22.90
C ALA A 483 -16.04 16.29 -23.66
N LYS A 484 -15.93 16.01 -24.96
CA LYS A 484 -14.84 16.55 -25.81
C LYS A 484 -14.80 18.08 -25.82
N ALA A 485 -15.97 18.72 -25.93
CA ALA A 485 -16.06 20.19 -25.87
C ALA A 485 -15.65 20.72 -24.47
N GLN A 486 -15.96 19.99 -23.41
CA GLN A 486 -15.54 20.34 -22.06
C GLN A 486 -14.00 20.18 -21.89
N LEU A 487 -13.43 19.07 -22.34
CA LEU A 487 -11.98 18.84 -22.31
C LEU A 487 -11.21 19.93 -23.07
N GLN A 488 -11.71 20.37 -24.23
CA GLN A 488 -11.10 21.48 -24.98
C GLN A 488 -11.16 22.80 -24.21
N ARG A 489 -12.29 23.09 -23.52
CA ARG A 489 -12.41 24.29 -22.69
C ARG A 489 -11.44 24.23 -21.51
N SER A 490 -11.31 23.07 -20.86
CA SER A 490 -10.35 22.85 -19.78
C SER A 490 -8.92 23.09 -20.26
N ALA A 491 -8.53 22.52 -21.42
CA ALA A 491 -7.22 22.75 -22.00
C ALA A 491 -6.92 24.22 -22.29
N ILE A 492 -7.90 24.96 -22.82
CA ILE A 492 -7.78 26.42 -23.07
C ILE A 492 -7.69 27.18 -21.74
N GLY A 493 -8.45 26.76 -20.72
CA GLY A 493 -8.39 27.37 -19.38
C GLY A 493 -6.99 27.24 -18.79
N ILE A 494 -6.47 26.00 -18.74
CA ILE A 494 -5.12 25.69 -18.24
C ILE A 494 -4.04 26.45 -19.02
N LEU A 495 -4.12 26.48 -20.37
CA LEU A 495 -3.14 27.22 -21.18
C LEU A 495 -3.15 28.72 -20.88
N ARG A 496 -4.33 29.32 -20.68
CA ARG A 496 -4.43 30.74 -20.31
C ARG A 496 -3.80 31.02 -18.95
N GLU A 497 -4.01 30.14 -18.02
CA GLU A 497 -3.44 30.21 -16.67
C GLU A 497 -1.90 30.14 -16.72
N LEU A 498 -1.35 29.16 -17.47
CA LEU A 498 0.09 29.05 -17.70
C LEU A 498 0.71 30.27 -18.42
N LEU A 499 -0.03 30.93 -19.30
CA LEU A 499 0.40 32.17 -19.96
C LEU A 499 0.36 33.38 -19.03
N VAL A 500 -0.63 33.47 -18.13
CA VAL A 500 -0.73 34.59 -17.18
C VAL A 500 0.35 34.52 -16.11
N THR A 501 0.83 33.31 -15.80
CA THR A 501 1.88 33.06 -14.80
C THR A 501 3.28 32.98 -15.40
N ASP A 502 3.44 33.30 -16.67
CA ASP A 502 4.71 33.26 -17.40
C ASP A 502 5.42 31.89 -17.43
N VAL A 503 4.72 30.81 -17.07
CA VAL A 503 5.22 29.42 -17.20
C VAL A 503 5.29 29.01 -18.68
N VAL A 504 4.41 29.59 -19.50
CA VAL A 504 4.42 29.50 -20.93
C VAL A 504 4.50 30.92 -21.51
N VAL A 505 5.39 31.14 -22.45
CA VAL A 505 5.51 32.42 -23.17
C VAL A 505 5.14 32.26 -24.64
N VAL A 506 4.74 33.36 -25.26
CA VAL A 506 4.46 33.38 -26.69
C VAL A 506 5.59 34.07 -27.42
N ASN A 507 6.35 33.33 -28.21
CA ASN A 507 7.44 33.85 -28.99
C ASN A 507 6.94 34.64 -30.20
N ASP A 508 7.67 35.68 -30.58
CA ASP A 508 7.36 36.53 -31.76
C ASP A 508 7.42 35.74 -33.08
N SER A 509 8.35 34.79 -33.17
CA SER A 509 8.54 33.92 -34.34
C SER A 509 8.15 32.49 -34.05
N PRO A 510 7.45 31.82 -34.97
CA PRO A 510 7.14 30.39 -34.78
C PRO A 510 8.39 29.54 -34.98
N ASP A 511 8.45 28.41 -34.33
CA ASP A 511 9.46 27.37 -34.55
C ASP A 511 9.27 26.64 -35.90
N ALA A 512 10.07 25.60 -36.16
CA ALA A 512 10.02 24.78 -37.36
C ALA A 512 8.65 24.07 -37.58
N TRP A 513 7.85 23.92 -36.52
CA TRP A 513 6.51 23.28 -36.54
C TRP A 513 5.36 24.30 -36.51
N GLY A 514 5.67 25.61 -36.57
CA GLY A 514 4.67 26.68 -36.51
C GLY A 514 4.16 26.95 -35.09
N ASN A 515 4.86 26.44 -34.06
CA ASN A 515 4.55 26.68 -32.67
C ASN A 515 5.20 27.98 -32.19
N ARG A 516 4.46 28.74 -31.35
CA ARG A 516 4.94 29.97 -30.69
C ARG A 516 4.96 29.85 -29.16
N LEU A 517 4.52 28.72 -28.62
CA LEU A 517 4.46 28.51 -27.19
C LEU A 517 5.77 27.85 -26.73
N GLU A 518 6.41 28.44 -25.74
CA GLU A 518 7.63 27.94 -25.13
C GLU A 518 7.47 27.85 -23.62
N LEU A 519 7.98 26.77 -23.02
CA LEU A 519 8.07 26.61 -21.58
C LEU A 519 9.26 27.41 -21.05
N THR A 520 9.05 28.20 -20.01
CA THR A 520 10.10 28.93 -19.28
C THR A 520 10.77 28.10 -18.20
N VAL A 521 10.17 26.98 -17.84
CA VAL A 521 10.64 26.05 -16.80
C VAL A 521 11.13 24.75 -17.42
N GLU A 522 12.26 24.24 -16.96
CA GLU A 522 12.69 22.89 -17.29
C GLU A 522 11.84 21.88 -16.50
N LEU A 523 11.15 21.02 -17.21
CA LEU A 523 10.42 19.91 -16.60
C LEU A 523 11.39 18.75 -16.39
N GLN A 524 11.63 18.40 -15.14
CA GLN A 524 12.33 17.16 -14.81
C GLN A 524 11.63 15.96 -15.43
N ALA A 525 12.37 14.88 -15.71
CA ALA A 525 11.84 13.69 -16.38
C ALA A 525 10.59 13.14 -15.67
N ASP A 526 10.53 13.22 -14.34
CA ASP A 526 9.47 12.66 -13.52
C ASP A 526 8.54 13.69 -12.86
N PHE A 527 8.54 14.93 -13.37
CA PHE A 527 7.79 16.07 -12.80
C PHE A 527 6.32 15.79 -12.41
N ALA A 528 5.67 14.85 -13.09
CA ALA A 528 4.25 14.57 -12.85
C ALA A 528 4.00 13.37 -11.95
N LEU A 529 5.01 12.63 -11.55
CA LEU A 529 4.88 11.34 -10.85
C LEU A 529 5.45 11.35 -9.45
N ASN A 530 6.58 12.07 -9.25
CA ASN A 530 7.29 12.10 -7.99
C ASN A 530 7.07 13.44 -7.30
N GLN A 531 6.15 13.46 -6.34
CA GLN A 531 5.94 14.58 -5.42
C GLN A 531 5.69 15.93 -6.13
N PRO A 532 4.52 16.16 -6.68
CA PRO A 532 4.20 17.43 -7.37
C PRO A 532 4.34 18.67 -6.48
N LEU A 533 4.37 18.49 -5.16
CA LEU A 533 4.55 19.53 -4.15
C LEU A 533 6.03 19.74 -3.74
N SER A 534 7.01 18.97 -4.26
CA SER A 534 8.43 19.17 -3.96
C SER A 534 8.94 20.58 -4.25
N PRO A 535 8.57 21.27 -5.37
CA PRO A 535 8.99 22.66 -5.58
C PRO A 535 8.48 23.61 -4.50
N PHE A 536 7.28 23.37 -3.98
CA PHE A 536 6.77 24.13 -2.85
C PHE A 536 7.56 23.82 -1.57
N ALA A 537 7.92 22.54 -1.33
CA ALA A 537 8.73 22.18 -0.17
C ALA A 537 10.07 22.92 -0.18
N LEU A 538 10.75 23.01 -1.33
CA LEU A 538 12.00 23.77 -1.49
C LEU A 538 11.82 25.25 -1.11
N ALA A 539 10.76 25.88 -1.58
CA ALA A 539 10.46 27.28 -1.22
C ALA A 539 10.10 27.43 0.27
N ALA A 540 9.46 26.43 0.87
CA ALA A 540 9.10 26.45 2.29
C ALA A 540 10.32 26.25 3.19
N PHE A 541 11.35 25.50 2.77
CA PHE A 541 12.59 25.33 3.53
C PHE A 541 13.32 26.64 3.77
N GLU A 542 13.28 27.56 2.80
CA GLU A 542 13.93 28.89 2.93
C GLU A 542 13.33 29.75 4.04
N LEU A 543 12.16 29.39 4.58
CA LEU A 543 11.51 30.09 5.67
C LEU A 543 11.99 29.63 7.05
N MET A 544 12.73 28.53 7.10
CA MET A 544 13.17 27.93 8.37
C MET A 544 14.53 28.45 8.78
N GLU A 545 14.66 28.78 10.06
CA GLU A 545 15.94 29.24 10.63
C GLU A 545 16.79 28.01 11.03
N THR A 546 17.95 27.86 10.43
CA THR A 546 18.85 26.70 10.67
C THR A 546 19.31 26.56 12.11
N ASP A 547 19.38 27.66 12.85
CA ASP A 547 19.81 27.70 14.26
C ASP A 547 18.66 27.40 15.23
N SER A 548 17.42 27.19 14.72
CA SER A 548 16.27 26.85 15.56
C SER A 548 16.40 25.44 16.16
N PRO A 549 16.13 25.26 17.44
CA PRO A 549 16.12 23.93 18.06
C PRO A 549 15.05 22.99 17.48
N THR A 550 14.06 23.53 16.77
CA THR A 550 13.02 22.76 16.09
C THR A 550 13.30 22.55 14.60
N TYR A 551 14.41 23.08 14.07
CA TYR A 551 14.70 23.05 12.63
C TYR A 551 14.51 21.67 12.00
N ALA A 552 15.12 20.63 12.56
CA ALA A 552 15.04 19.28 12.00
C ALA A 552 13.61 18.74 11.93
N VAL A 553 12.80 18.93 12.98
CA VAL A 553 11.39 18.48 13.01
C VAL A 553 10.47 19.38 12.19
N ASP A 554 10.82 20.65 12.00
CA ASP A 554 10.08 21.57 11.14
C ASP A 554 10.30 21.22 9.66
N MET A 555 11.54 20.87 9.27
CA MET A 555 11.84 20.33 7.93
C MET A 555 11.05 19.04 7.64
N VAL A 556 10.94 18.15 8.62
CA VAL A 556 10.10 16.96 8.52
C VAL A 556 8.62 17.34 8.35
N SER A 557 8.11 18.32 9.09
CA SER A 557 6.72 18.77 8.97
C SER A 557 6.40 19.34 7.59
N ILE A 558 7.34 20.04 6.95
CA ILE A 558 7.20 20.52 5.57
C ILE A 558 7.08 19.34 4.61
N ILE A 559 7.96 18.35 4.72
CA ILE A 559 7.91 17.13 3.90
C ILE A 559 6.60 16.40 4.14
N GLU A 560 6.20 16.16 5.39
CA GLU A 560 4.95 15.48 5.71
C GLU A 560 3.74 16.20 5.08
N ALA A 561 3.74 17.54 5.05
CA ALA A 561 2.65 18.31 4.46
C ALA A 561 2.49 18.07 2.94
N THR A 562 3.54 17.69 2.25
CA THR A 562 3.53 17.41 0.80
C THR A 562 3.14 15.98 0.44
N LEU A 563 3.14 15.07 1.41
CA LEU A 563 2.80 13.66 1.20
C LEU A 563 1.29 13.40 1.31
N ASP A 564 0.82 12.33 0.69
CA ASP A 564 -0.55 11.86 0.87
C ASP A 564 -0.82 11.45 2.33
N GLY A 565 -1.96 11.85 2.86
CA GLY A 565 -2.33 11.60 4.25
C GLY A 565 -2.70 10.12 4.50
N PRO A 566 -2.06 9.43 5.48
CA PRO A 566 -2.43 8.09 5.90
C PRO A 566 -3.71 8.13 6.74
N ARG A 567 -4.88 8.19 6.10
CA ARG A 567 -6.19 8.46 6.72
C ARG A 567 -6.48 7.64 7.98
N GLN A 568 -6.09 6.34 7.99
CA GLN A 568 -6.31 5.46 9.15
C GLN A 568 -5.52 5.94 10.36
N ILE A 569 -4.28 6.38 10.15
CA ILE A 569 -3.39 6.87 11.21
C ILE A 569 -3.89 8.20 11.74
N LEU A 570 -4.18 9.16 10.83
CA LEU A 570 -4.70 10.48 11.20
C LEU A 570 -6.04 10.38 11.96
N THR A 571 -6.91 9.45 11.56
CA THR A 571 -8.17 9.18 12.27
C THR A 571 -7.91 8.64 13.68
N ALA A 572 -6.91 7.78 13.84
CA ALA A 572 -6.54 7.23 15.14
C ALA A 572 -5.93 8.30 16.07
N GLN A 573 -5.05 9.16 15.53
CA GLN A 573 -4.52 10.32 16.26
C GLN A 573 -5.66 11.23 16.75
N LEU A 574 -6.58 11.63 15.84
CA LEU A 574 -7.72 12.48 16.20
C LEU A 574 -8.61 11.83 17.26
N ARG A 575 -8.87 10.51 17.14
CA ARG A 575 -9.65 9.79 18.14
C ARG A 575 -8.99 9.82 19.50
N LYS A 576 -7.68 9.60 19.57
CA LYS A 576 -6.92 9.61 20.81
C LYS A 576 -7.00 10.98 21.50
N ILE A 577 -6.77 12.06 20.74
CA ILE A 577 -6.87 13.44 21.22
C ILE A 577 -8.29 13.71 21.76
N ARG A 578 -9.33 13.29 21.04
CA ARG A 578 -10.71 13.45 21.47
C ARG A 578 -11.03 12.67 22.75
N ASP A 579 -10.49 11.46 22.89
CA ASP A 579 -10.70 10.64 24.07
C ASP A 579 -10.00 11.25 25.30
N GLU A 580 -8.78 11.76 25.14
CA GLU A 580 -8.01 12.45 26.20
C GLU A 580 -8.70 13.74 26.62
N GLU A 581 -9.08 14.60 25.66
CA GLU A 581 -9.76 15.86 25.95
C GLU A 581 -11.16 15.64 26.57
N MET A 582 -11.88 14.61 26.11
CA MET A 582 -13.14 14.22 26.74
C MET A 582 -12.93 13.78 28.19
N GLY A 583 -11.85 13.06 28.49
CA GLY A 583 -11.47 12.66 29.84
C GLY A 583 -11.22 13.89 30.74
N ARG A 584 -10.39 14.83 30.27
CA ARG A 584 -10.07 16.08 30.97
C ARG A 584 -11.31 16.92 31.25
N MET A 585 -12.11 17.23 30.22
CA MET A 585 -13.33 18.01 30.37
C MET A 585 -14.37 17.36 31.29
N ARG A 586 -14.38 16.01 31.38
CA ARG A 586 -15.26 15.30 32.35
C ARG A 586 -14.76 15.47 33.77
N ALA A 587 -13.45 15.42 34.00
CA ALA A 587 -12.83 15.67 35.30
C ALA A 587 -13.09 17.11 35.76
N ASP A 588 -13.03 18.09 34.86
CA ASP A 588 -13.30 19.50 35.09
C ASP A 588 -14.81 19.81 35.21
N GLY A 589 -15.70 18.83 35.01
CA GLY A 589 -17.15 19.00 35.18
C GLY A 589 -17.85 19.79 34.07
N ALA A 590 -17.22 19.95 32.90
CA ALA A 590 -17.79 20.69 31.76
C ALA A 590 -19.12 20.08 31.26
N GLU A 591 -20.07 20.94 30.84
CA GLU A 591 -21.36 20.50 30.33
C GLU A 591 -21.26 19.72 28.98
N TYR A 592 -22.22 18.83 28.74
CA TYR A 592 -22.22 17.99 27.53
C TYR A 592 -22.12 18.79 26.22
N ASN A 593 -22.91 19.88 26.10
CA ASN A 593 -22.94 20.71 24.89
C ASN A 593 -21.62 21.47 24.67
N GLU A 594 -20.95 21.87 25.74
CA GLU A 594 -19.63 22.51 25.69
C GLU A 594 -18.57 21.52 25.25
N ARG A 595 -18.54 20.30 25.85
CA ARG A 595 -17.64 19.23 25.42
C ARG A 595 -17.78 18.92 23.95
N MET A 596 -19.01 18.79 23.43
CA MET A 596 -19.22 18.46 22.01
C MET A 596 -18.69 19.56 21.08
N LYS A 597 -18.84 20.84 21.43
CA LYS A 597 -18.29 21.98 20.66
C LYS A 597 -16.77 21.93 20.58
N VAL A 598 -16.12 21.69 21.71
CA VAL A 598 -14.65 21.56 21.74
C VAL A 598 -14.19 20.37 20.92
N LEU A 599 -14.82 19.20 21.09
CA LEU A 599 -14.45 17.99 20.35
C LEU A 599 -14.63 18.13 18.82
N ASP A 600 -15.63 18.90 18.38
CA ASP A 600 -15.86 19.15 16.95
C ASP A 600 -14.80 20.08 16.34
N SER A 601 -14.13 20.90 17.15
CA SER A 601 -13.04 21.78 16.71
C SER A 601 -11.66 21.11 16.68
N LEU A 602 -11.51 19.94 17.33
CA LEU A 602 -10.22 19.25 17.40
C LEU A 602 -9.86 18.62 16.08
N THR A 603 -8.58 18.74 15.73
CA THR A 603 -7.95 18.12 14.56
C THR A 603 -6.84 17.17 15.01
N TYR A 604 -6.34 16.34 14.09
CA TYR A 604 -5.10 15.61 14.32
C TYR A 604 -3.91 16.57 14.36
N PRO A 605 -2.73 16.16 14.90
CA PRO A 605 -1.55 17.02 14.99
C PRO A 605 -1.11 17.51 13.62
N GLN A 606 -0.96 18.82 13.46
CA GLN A 606 -0.60 19.48 12.22
C GLN A 606 0.23 20.75 12.50
N GLN A 607 1.44 20.53 12.96
CA GLN A 607 2.38 21.60 13.22
C GLN A 607 2.67 22.36 11.93
N LEU A 608 2.95 23.68 12.05
CA LEU A 608 3.18 24.59 10.93
C LEU A 608 2.01 24.74 9.94
N ALA A 609 0.82 24.17 10.22
CA ALA A 609 -0.30 24.17 9.26
C ALA A 609 -0.70 25.59 8.81
N GLU A 610 -0.78 26.55 9.72
CA GLU A 610 -1.16 27.92 9.39
C GLU A 610 -0.12 28.57 8.47
N LEU A 611 1.17 28.48 8.83
CA LEU A 611 2.28 29.02 8.05
C LEU A 611 2.32 28.37 6.65
N LEU A 612 2.28 27.03 6.61
CA LEU A 612 2.40 26.30 5.34
C LEU A 612 1.21 26.54 4.41
N ASN A 613 -0.01 26.61 4.94
CA ASN A 613 -1.19 26.93 4.12
C ASN A 613 -1.13 28.35 3.56
N GLN A 614 -0.70 29.33 4.36
CA GLN A 614 -0.54 30.72 3.88
C GLN A 614 0.52 30.82 2.77
N GLN A 615 1.67 30.17 2.98
CA GLN A 615 2.74 30.15 1.97
C GLN A 615 2.34 29.38 0.71
N PHE A 616 1.61 28.29 0.84
CA PHE A 616 1.12 27.53 -0.30
C PHE A 616 0.14 28.34 -1.16
N GLU A 617 -0.76 29.11 -0.54
CA GLU A 617 -1.67 30.00 -1.26
C GLU A 617 -0.91 31.11 -2.03
N ILE A 618 0.19 31.63 -1.49
CA ILE A 618 1.06 32.59 -2.16
C ILE A 618 1.80 31.92 -3.32
N TYR A 619 2.43 30.79 -3.04
CA TYR A 619 3.23 30.03 -4.02
C TYR A 619 2.41 29.56 -5.21
N ARG A 620 1.19 29.09 -4.96
CA ARG A 620 0.25 28.63 -5.97
C ARG A 620 -0.17 29.70 -6.97
N GLN A 621 -0.07 30.99 -6.63
CA GLN A 621 -0.35 32.08 -7.56
C GLN A 621 0.67 32.13 -8.71
N GLY A 622 1.93 31.73 -8.48
CA GLY A 622 2.97 31.59 -9.49
C GLY A 622 3.07 30.18 -10.11
N ALA A 623 2.36 29.21 -9.56
CA ALA A 623 2.43 27.80 -9.95
C ALA A 623 1.01 27.18 -10.11
N PRO A 624 0.27 27.55 -11.16
CA PRO A 624 -1.14 27.19 -11.33
C PRO A 624 -1.43 25.69 -11.33
N TRP A 625 -0.47 24.87 -11.79
CA TRP A 625 -0.63 23.40 -11.76
C TRP A 625 -0.82 22.81 -10.36
N LEU A 626 -0.41 23.55 -9.32
CA LEU A 626 -0.62 23.17 -7.93
C LEU A 626 -2.08 23.34 -7.48
N SER A 627 -2.93 23.99 -8.27
CA SER A 627 -4.37 24.07 -8.00
C SER A 627 -5.09 22.71 -8.00
N GLU A 628 -4.48 21.69 -8.60
CA GLU A 628 -4.99 20.32 -8.62
C GLU A 628 -4.61 19.52 -7.35
N PHE A 629 -3.71 20.06 -6.52
CA PHE A 629 -3.18 19.44 -5.33
C PHE A 629 -3.60 20.20 -4.08
N GLU A 630 -3.81 19.49 -3.00
CA GLU A 630 -4.09 20.04 -1.68
C GLU A 630 -2.90 19.79 -0.78
N LEU A 631 -2.44 20.83 -0.11
CA LEU A 631 -1.47 20.67 0.95
C LEU A 631 -2.15 19.98 2.14
N GLN A 632 -1.52 18.99 2.73
CA GLN A 632 -2.07 18.23 3.84
C GLN A 632 -1.12 18.27 5.05
N PRO A 633 -1.04 19.39 5.78
CA PRO A 633 -0.24 19.47 7.00
C PRO A 633 -0.67 18.37 7.98
N LYS A 634 0.30 17.61 8.48
CA LYS A 634 0.11 16.52 9.43
C LYS A 634 1.42 16.21 10.11
N SER A 635 1.36 15.51 11.21
CA SER A 635 2.52 15.09 11.97
C SER A 635 2.36 13.63 12.39
N VAL A 636 3.02 12.73 11.69
CA VAL A 636 3.12 11.29 12.02
C VAL A 636 4.56 10.97 12.40
N VAL A 637 5.53 11.31 11.54
CA VAL A 637 6.96 11.12 11.81
C VAL A 637 7.39 12.02 12.97
N ARG A 638 7.00 13.29 12.94
CA ARG A 638 7.29 14.24 14.01
C ARG A 638 6.70 13.78 15.34
N ASP A 639 5.43 13.41 15.39
CA ASP A 639 4.75 12.94 16.61
C ASP A 639 5.44 11.68 17.18
N MET A 640 5.83 10.75 16.30
CA MET A 640 6.55 9.55 16.68
C MET A 640 7.94 9.88 17.25
N TYR A 641 8.65 10.82 16.64
CA TYR A 641 9.97 11.27 17.08
C TYR A 641 9.93 12.03 18.40
N GLU A 642 9.02 12.99 18.54
CA GLU A 642 8.84 13.81 19.76
C GLU A 642 8.40 12.98 20.96
N ARG A 643 7.56 11.93 20.73
CA ARG A 643 7.15 10.97 21.76
C ARG A 643 8.14 9.86 22.02
N ALA A 644 9.29 9.86 21.34
CA ALA A 644 10.33 8.82 21.43
C ALA A 644 9.79 7.38 21.25
N MET A 645 8.78 7.22 20.38
CA MET A 645 8.15 5.92 20.16
C MET A 645 8.86 5.15 19.05
N GLY A 646 9.13 3.86 19.27
CA GLY A 646 9.43 2.91 18.22
C GLY A 646 8.16 2.56 17.42
N PHE A 647 8.32 1.80 16.32
CA PHE A 647 7.19 1.41 15.48
C PHE A 647 6.09 0.68 16.26
N GLY A 648 6.48 -0.33 17.06
CA GLY A 648 5.54 -1.11 17.87
C GLY A 648 4.85 -0.28 18.95
N ASP A 649 5.56 0.65 19.58
CA ASP A 649 5.01 1.54 20.60
C ASP A 649 3.94 2.47 19.99
N TYR A 650 4.21 3.04 18.82
CA TYR A 650 3.28 3.92 18.11
C TYR A 650 2.01 3.17 17.66
N VAL A 651 2.18 1.96 17.12
CA VAL A 651 1.08 1.08 16.74
C VAL A 651 0.17 0.75 17.94
N ASN A 652 0.77 0.45 19.10
CA ASN A 652 0.03 0.11 20.31
C ASN A 652 -0.65 1.36 20.91
N TYR A 653 0.05 2.48 20.97
CA TYR A 653 -0.48 3.73 21.55
C TYR A 653 -1.73 4.22 20.83
N TYR A 654 -1.73 4.16 19.49
CA TYR A 654 -2.88 4.58 18.68
C TYR A 654 -3.85 3.44 18.34
N GLY A 655 -3.56 2.19 18.73
CA GLY A 655 -4.40 1.02 18.46
C GLY A 655 -4.55 0.69 16.98
N ILE A 656 -3.50 0.92 16.18
CA ILE A 656 -3.48 0.79 14.71
C ILE A 656 -2.87 -0.51 14.20
N ALA A 657 -2.84 -1.57 15.00
CA ALA A 657 -2.25 -2.85 14.64
C ALA A 657 -2.72 -3.43 13.28
N ARG A 658 -3.96 -3.11 12.85
CA ARG A 658 -4.50 -3.55 11.55
C ARG A 658 -4.01 -2.71 10.36
N SER A 659 -3.37 -1.58 10.63
CA SER A 659 -2.87 -0.63 9.65
C SER A 659 -1.35 -0.44 9.71
N GLU A 660 -0.63 -1.39 10.30
CA GLU A 660 0.84 -1.38 10.42
C GLU A 660 1.52 -1.16 9.07
N GLY A 661 1.05 -1.84 8.02
CA GLY A 661 1.60 -1.68 6.68
C GLY A 661 1.30 -0.32 6.05
N VAL A 662 0.24 0.38 6.48
CA VAL A 662 -0.04 1.76 6.05
C VAL A 662 0.93 2.72 6.71
N LEU A 663 1.18 2.52 8.03
CA LEU A 663 2.17 3.31 8.76
C LEU A 663 3.57 3.10 8.16
N LEU A 664 4.01 1.87 7.99
CA LEU A 664 5.33 1.57 7.45
C LEU A 664 5.54 2.20 6.07
N ARG A 665 4.55 2.08 5.17
CA ARG A 665 4.62 2.71 3.84
C ARG A 665 4.76 4.22 3.96
N TYR A 666 3.96 4.86 4.80
CA TYR A 666 4.04 6.30 5.02
C TYR A 666 5.41 6.74 5.55
N LEU A 667 5.98 6.01 6.53
CA LEU A 667 7.32 6.29 7.05
C LEU A 667 8.39 6.12 5.95
N THR A 668 8.26 5.09 5.11
CA THR A 668 9.16 4.88 3.97
C THR A 668 9.05 6.00 2.93
N ASP A 669 7.83 6.44 2.61
CA ASP A 669 7.61 7.55 1.68
C ASP A 669 8.19 8.86 2.26
N ALA A 670 8.07 9.08 3.57
CA ALA A 670 8.65 10.22 4.26
C ALA A 670 10.19 10.18 4.25
N ALA A 671 10.80 9.02 4.52
CA ALA A 671 12.25 8.86 4.47
C ALA A 671 12.82 9.13 3.07
N LYS A 672 12.17 8.60 2.03
CA LYS A 672 12.54 8.86 0.63
C LYS A 672 12.43 10.34 0.29
N ALA A 673 11.32 10.98 0.68
CA ALA A 673 11.10 12.39 0.42
C ALA A 673 12.12 13.27 1.12
N LEU A 674 12.47 12.99 2.39
CA LEU A 674 13.54 13.68 3.12
C LEU A 674 14.90 13.55 2.40
N ARG A 675 15.23 12.35 1.91
CA ARG A 675 16.49 12.10 1.19
C ARG A 675 16.56 12.81 -0.15
N GLN A 676 15.47 12.81 -0.91
CA GLN A 676 15.44 13.31 -2.29
C GLN A 676 15.18 14.81 -2.40
N THR A 677 14.41 15.40 -1.48
CA THR A 677 13.92 16.77 -1.62
C THR A 677 14.79 17.80 -0.92
N ILE A 678 15.47 17.44 0.19
CA ILE A 678 16.26 18.40 0.96
C ILE A 678 17.66 18.56 0.36
N PRO A 679 18.01 19.78 -0.10
CA PRO A 679 19.35 20.08 -0.61
C PRO A 679 20.44 19.90 0.45
N GLN A 680 21.68 19.57 0.01
CA GLN A 680 22.81 19.33 0.91
C GLN A 680 23.15 20.56 1.77
N GLU A 681 22.95 21.75 1.25
CA GLU A 681 23.24 23.03 1.90
C GLU A 681 22.32 23.31 3.10
N LEU A 682 21.14 22.68 3.14
CA LEU A 682 20.14 22.83 4.21
C LEU A 682 20.18 21.68 5.21
N ARG A 683 21.09 20.72 5.06
CA ARG A 683 21.21 19.59 5.96
C ARG A 683 22.06 19.95 7.18
N THR A 684 21.49 19.69 8.35
CA THR A 684 22.18 19.80 9.65
C THR A 684 22.41 18.42 10.24
N GLU A 685 23.34 18.31 11.17
CA GLU A 685 23.64 17.05 11.86
C GLU A 685 22.38 16.46 12.54
N ASP A 686 21.56 17.29 13.18
CA ASP A 686 20.32 16.84 13.83
C ASP A 686 19.30 16.32 12.81
N LEU A 687 19.21 16.92 11.61
CA LEU A 687 18.33 16.45 10.55
C LEU A 687 18.81 15.11 9.97
N ASP A 688 20.11 14.96 9.78
CA ASP A 688 20.71 13.71 9.31
C ASP A 688 20.51 12.57 10.32
N LEU A 689 20.67 12.86 11.62
CA LEU A 689 20.41 11.91 12.70
C LEU A 689 18.91 11.53 12.77
N LEU A 690 18.01 12.49 12.56
CA LEU A 690 16.56 12.20 12.50
C LEU A 690 16.23 11.32 11.29
N GLN A 691 16.82 11.58 10.13
CA GLN A 691 16.62 10.75 8.95
C GLN A 691 17.15 9.32 9.19
N GLN A 692 18.35 9.16 9.73
CA GLN A 692 18.91 7.85 10.07
C GLN A 692 18.07 7.12 11.11
N TRP A 693 17.51 7.83 12.09
CA TRP A 693 16.55 7.27 13.05
C TRP A 693 15.32 6.71 12.34
N LEU A 694 14.72 7.48 11.42
CA LEU A 694 13.55 7.05 10.67
C LEU A 694 13.85 5.81 9.81
N GLU A 695 14.99 5.80 9.12
CA GLU A 695 15.44 4.66 8.32
C GLU A 695 15.69 3.42 9.19
N THR A 696 16.30 3.61 10.39
CA THR A 696 16.51 2.51 11.34
C THR A 696 15.19 1.90 11.79
N ILE A 697 14.18 2.71 12.10
CA ILE A 697 12.83 2.21 12.45
C ILE A 697 12.22 1.40 11.31
N ILE A 698 12.35 1.88 10.08
CA ILE A 698 11.82 1.18 8.90
C ILE A 698 12.52 -0.17 8.75
N VAL A 699 13.85 -0.19 8.74
CA VAL A 699 14.66 -1.40 8.53
C VAL A 699 14.44 -2.44 9.64
N THR A 700 14.40 -2.00 10.90
CA THR A 700 14.17 -2.92 12.03
C THR A 700 12.74 -3.49 12.05
N THR A 701 11.78 -2.80 11.46
CA THR A 701 10.39 -3.28 11.37
C THR A 701 10.21 -4.24 10.20
N ASP A 702 10.52 -3.79 9.01
CA ASP A 702 10.44 -4.56 7.76
C ASP A 702 11.30 -3.83 6.71
N SER A 703 12.50 -4.31 6.48
CA SER A 703 13.47 -3.73 5.54
C SER A 703 13.01 -3.78 4.08
N SER A 704 12.06 -4.66 3.77
CA SER A 704 11.69 -5.02 2.40
C SER A 704 11.30 -3.85 1.49
N LEU A 705 10.66 -2.81 2.03
CA LEU A 705 10.30 -1.62 1.24
C LEU A 705 11.48 -0.68 1.00
N LEU A 706 12.40 -0.60 1.94
CA LEU A 706 13.59 0.23 1.84
C LEU A 706 14.66 -0.47 1.01
N GLU A 707 14.91 -1.75 1.26
CA GLU A 707 15.80 -2.60 0.47
C GLU A 707 15.35 -2.68 -0.99
N GLU A 708 14.07 -2.91 -1.24
CA GLU A 708 13.50 -2.86 -2.59
C GLU A 708 13.81 -1.52 -3.28
N TRP A 709 13.79 -0.41 -2.54
CA TRP A 709 14.12 0.90 -3.10
C TRP A 709 15.63 1.11 -3.24
N GLU A 710 16.45 0.73 -2.25
CA GLU A 710 17.93 0.87 -2.30
C GLU A 710 18.53 -0.03 -3.37
N ASN A 711 18.06 -1.26 -3.47
CA ASN A 711 18.46 -2.20 -4.50
C ASN A 711 18.06 -1.72 -5.91
N MET A 712 16.96 -0.98 -6.04
CA MET A 712 16.56 -0.32 -7.28
C MET A 712 17.45 0.88 -7.66
N MET A 713 18.25 1.39 -6.71
CA MET A 713 19.26 2.45 -6.95
C MET A 713 20.63 1.85 -7.25
N THR A 714 20.81 0.55 -7.07
CA THR A 714 22.04 -0.19 -7.41
C THR A 714 21.77 -1.07 -8.63
N ASP A 715 22.71 -1.10 -9.58
CA ASP A 715 22.60 -1.91 -10.81
C ASP A 715 22.85 -3.43 -10.56
N ASP A 716 22.82 -3.88 -9.30
CA ASP A 716 23.09 -5.28 -8.95
C ASP A 716 21.80 -6.14 -8.99
N VAL A 717 21.47 -6.61 -10.17
CA VAL A 717 20.27 -7.44 -10.43
C VAL A 717 20.38 -8.83 -9.77
N ASP A 718 21.58 -9.37 -9.59
CA ASP A 718 21.77 -10.71 -8.98
C ASP A 718 21.40 -10.66 -7.49
N GLN A 719 21.72 -9.56 -6.79
CA GLN A 719 21.29 -9.34 -5.41
C GLN A 719 19.76 -9.21 -5.29
N LEU A 720 19.14 -8.50 -6.23
CA LEU A 720 17.68 -8.36 -6.29
C LEU A 720 16.95 -9.69 -6.43
N ILE A 721 17.48 -10.60 -7.25
CA ILE A 721 16.92 -11.95 -7.44
C ILE A 721 17.03 -12.75 -6.14
N ALA A 722 18.22 -12.74 -5.50
CA ALA A 722 18.46 -13.46 -4.25
C ALA A 722 17.52 -12.98 -3.12
N ASP A 723 17.30 -11.68 -3.00
CA ASP A 723 16.41 -11.08 -2.01
C ASP A 723 14.93 -11.40 -2.27
N HIS A 724 14.54 -11.48 -3.55
CA HIS A 724 13.17 -11.86 -3.94
C HIS A 724 12.84 -13.32 -3.58
N GLU A 725 13.81 -14.22 -3.67
CA GLU A 725 13.65 -15.65 -3.35
C GLU A 725 13.65 -15.92 -1.84
N SER A 726 14.17 -15.01 -1.03
CA SER A 726 14.27 -15.16 0.42
C SER A 726 12.90 -15.10 1.10
N LEU A 727 12.58 -16.10 1.93
CA LEU A 727 11.33 -16.17 2.74
C LEU A 727 11.33 -15.23 3.93
N ALA A 728 12.49 -14.98 4.51
CA ALA A 728 12.65 -14.06 5.63
C ALA A 728 13.53 -12.90 5.17
N PRO A 729 13.16 -11.64 5.45
CA PRO A 729 14.11 -10.56 5.28
C PRO A 729 15.37 -10.87 6.09
N PRO A 730 16.55 -10.39 5.65
CA PRO A 730 17.78 -10.55 6.40
C PRO A 730 17.57 -10.07 7.84
N GLU A 731 18.31 -10.63 8.79
CA GLU A 731 18.18 -10.19 10.18
C GLU A 731 18.39 -8.67 10.25
N PRO A 732 17.40 -7.93 10.79
CA PRO A 732 17.55 -6.49 10.87
C PRO A 732 18.75 -6.13 11.74
N PRO A 733 19.51 -5.10 11.38
CA PRO A 733 20.60 -4.62 12.22
C PRO A 733 20.07 -4.30 13.62
N LYS A 734 20.89 -4.53 14.64
CA LYS A 734 20.53 -4.19 16.01
C LYS A 734 20.44 -2.67 16.13
N LEU A 735 19.49 -2.15 16.90
CA LEU A 735 19.41 -0.72 17.18
C LEU A 735 20.71 -0.14 17.72
N THR A 736 21.42 -0.93 18.53
CA THR A 736 22.69 -0.56 19.17
C THR A 736 23.88 -0.59 18.23
N ASP A 737 23.77 -1.12 17.01
CA ASP A 737 24.85 -1.15 16.03
C ASP A 737 25.17 0.27 15.51
N ASN A 738 24.19 1.18 15.49
CA ASN A 738 24.39 2.59 15.24
C ASN A 738 24.28 3.38 16.55
N GLU A 739 25.43 3.54 17.25
CA GLU A 739 25.49 4.19 18.55
C GLU A 739 24.96 5.64 18.53
N ALA A 740 25.21 6.39 17.44
CA ALA A 740 24.76 7.78 17.31
C ALA A 740 23.22 7.87 17.22
N VAL A 741 22.59 7.02 16.41
CA VAL A 741 21.13 6.97 16.29
C VAL A 741 20.51 6.46 17.59
N PHE A 742 21.08 5.42 18.19
CA PHE A 742 20.57 4.89 19.45
C PHE A 742 20.64 5.92 20.57
N LEU A 743 21.73 6.71 20.63
CA LEU A 743 21.88 7.81 21.58
C LEU A 743 20.78 8.86 21.41
N VAL A 744 20.42 9.23 20.17
CA VAL A 744 19.32 10.16 19.90
C VAL A 744 17.98 9.58 20.38
N MET A 745 17.74 8.29 20.14
CA MET A 745 16.53 7.63 20.63
C MET A 745 16.44 7.62 22.15
N VAL A 746 17.55 7.34 22.83
CA VAL A 746 17.63 7.35 24.30
C VAL A 746 17.38 8.75 24.85
N ARG A 747 18.04 9.78 24.27
CA ARG A 747 17.82 11.20 24.65
C ARG A 747 16.34 11.58 24.50
N ASN A 748 15.71 11.19 23.40
CA ASN A 748 14.28 11.47 23.19
C ASN A 748 13.41 10.75 24.23
N ALA A 749 13.71 9.50 24.57
CA ALA A 749 12.99 8.74 25.58
C ALA A 749 13.10 9.37 26.98
N MET A 750 14.27 9.93 27.31
CA MET A 750 14.48 10.66 28.55
C MET A 750 13.77 12.01 28.55
N PHE A 751 13.84 12.75 27.44
CA PHE A 751 13.16 14.04 27.33
C PHE A 751 11.63 13.91 27.37
N HIS A 752 11.09 12.84 26.78
CA HIS A 752 9.66 12.55 26.91
C HIS A 752 9.22 12.33 28.37
N ARG A 753 10.10 11.78 29.22
CA ARG A 753 9.87 11.70 30.67
C ARG A 753 9.84 13.09 31.32
N VAL A 754 10.70 14.02 30.87
CA VAL A 754 10.68 15.42 31.35
C VAL A 754 9.33 16.08 31.05
N GLN A 755 8.81 15.90 29.83
CA GLN A 755 7.51 16.44 29.42
C GLN A 755 6.36 15.87 30.28
N LEU A 756 6.36 14.54 30.49
CA LEU A 756 5.34 13.92 31.34
C LEU A 756 5.48 14.30 32.82
N PHE A 757 6.70 14.60 33.27
CA PHE A 757 6.97 15.12 34.61
C PHE A 757 6.44 16.54 34.75
N GLY A 758 6.67 17.42 33.78
CA GLY A 758 6.09 18.75 33.72
C GLY A 758 4.56 18.76 33.68
N ASP A 759 3.97 17.78 32.99
CA ASP A 759 2.52 17.57 32.89
C ASP A 759 1.91 16.84 34.11
N GLU A 760 2.71 16.52 35.15
CA GLU A 760 2.29 15.80 36.35
C GLU A 760 1.62 14.45 36.08
N GLN A 761 2.16 13.67 35.09
CA GLN A 761 1.57 12.41 34.61
C GLN A 761 2.27 11.19 35.25
N ASP A 762 2.23 11.05 36.58
CA ASP A 762 2.90 10.00 37.36
C ASP A 762 2.60 8.57 36.90
N ALA A 763 1.35 8.22 36.67
CA ALA A 763 0.95 6.89 36.20
C ALA A 763 1.46 6.59 34.78
N ARG A 764 1.61 7.61 33.92
CA ARG A 764 2.18 7.43 32.58
C ARG A 764 3.69 7.28 32.63
N LEU A 765 4.37 7.98 33.55
CA LEU A 765 5.79 7.85 33.79
C LEU A 765 6.15 6.43 34.24
N GLU A 766 5.41 5.86 35.20
CA GLU A 766 5.57 4.46 35.61
C GLU A 766 5.37 3.49 34.42
N ALA A 767 4.36 3.72 33.59
CA ALA A 767 4.06 2.87 32.45
C ALA A 767 5.11 2.89 31.34
N LEU A 768 5.99 3.90 31.29
CA LEU A 768 7.10 3.98 30.34
C LEU A 768 8.28 3.10 30.70
N ASP A 769 8.42 2.74 31.98
CA ASP A 769 9.59 2.00 32.43
C ASP A 769 9.58 0.55 31.95
N HIS A 770 10.74 0.11 31.50
CA HIS A 770 10.99 -1.28 31.23
C HIS A 770 11.34 -1.97 32.56
N LEU A 771 10.57 -2.99 32.90
CA LEU A 771 10.78 -3.75 34.14
C LEU A 771 11.27 -5.15 33.82
N PRO A 772 12.60 -5.42 33.88
CA PRO A 772 13.14 -6.77 33.81
C PRO A 772 12.67 -7.62 34.99
N ASP A 773 12.71 -8.95 34.82
CA ASP A 773 12.36 -9.90 35.90
C ASP A 773 13.22 -9.65 37.16
N GLY A 774 12.56 -9.31 38.26
CA GLY A 774 13.21 -9.03 39.54
C GLY A 774 13.61 -7.58 39.80
N ALA A 775 13.43 -6.68 38.84
CA ALA A 775 13.67 -5.26 39.03
C ALA A 775 12.64 -4.62 39.98
N VAL A 776 13.08 -3.60 40.72
CA VAL A 776 12.21 -2.81 41.62
C VAL A 776 11.59 -1.69 40.78
N PRO A 777 10.25 -1.60 40.66
CA PRO A 777 9.61 -0.56 39.91
C PRO A 777 9.75 0.81 40.60
N PHE A 778 10.02 1.86 39.82
CA PHE A 778 9.83 3.25 40.23
C PHE A 778 8.35 3.60 40.03
N THR A 779 7.57 3.47 41.12
CA THR A 779 6.10 3.51 41.08
C THR A 779 5.56 4.92 40.88
N SER A 780 4.26 5.05 40.55
CA SER A 780 3.58 6.35 40.48
C SER A 780 3.65 7.12 41.82
N ASP A 781 3.66 6.44 42.97
CA ASP A 781 3.88 7.07 44.25
C ASP A 781 5.29 7.70 44.37
N ASN A 782 6.33 7.00 43.85
CA ASN A 782 7.69 7.55 43.81
C ASN A 782 7.79 8.76 42.85
N TRP A 783 7.08 8.71 41.72
CA TRP A 783 7.00 9.85 40.82
C TRP A 783 6.25 11.03 41.43
N ALA A 784 5.15 10.80 42.15
CA ALA A 784 4.42 11.85 42.88
C ALA A 784 5.29 12.50 43.98
N ASP A 785 6.01 11.70 44.77
CA ASP A 785 6.94 12.23 45.77
C ASP A 785 8.06 13.08 45.11
N ALA A 786 8.59 12.66 43.98
CA ALA A 786 9.61 13.40 43.25
C ALA A 786 9.09 14.71 42.64
N LEU A 787 7.82 14.73 42.17
CA LEU A 787 7.12 15.93 41.69
C LEU A 787 6.96 16.91 42.83
N ASP A 788 6.48 16.46 44.00
CA ASP A 788 6.33 17.28 45.20
C ASP A 788 7.68 17.86 45.63
N ASP A 789 8.76 17.07 45.60
CA ASP A 789 10.10 17.53 45.97
C ASP A 789 10.63 18.61 45.01
N PHE A 790 10.38 18.47 43.71
CA PHE A 790 10.81 19.45 42.72
C PHE A 790 9.98 20.74 42.81
N PHE A 791 8.66 20.66 42.76
CA PHE A 791 7.78 21.83 42.76
C PHE A 791 7.72 22.53 44.12
N ASN A 792 8.16 21.91 45.20
CA ASN A 792 8.42 22.60 46.47
C ASN A 792 9.65 23.53 46.41
N GLN A 793 10.58 23.29 45.48
CA GLN A 793 11.82 24.08 45.34
C GLN A 793 11.75 25.05 44.16
N TYR A 794 11.04 24.68 43.09
CA TYR A 794 10.95 25.42 41.84
C TYR A 794 9.50 25.65 41.46
N GLU A 795 9.18 26.86 40.95
CA GLU A 795 7.81 27.22 40.57
C GLU A 795 7.41 26.64 39.19
N ASP A 796 8.39 26.30 38.35
CA ASP A 796 8.17 25.86 36.95
C ASP A 796 9.29 24.95 36.46
N LEU A 797 9.05 24.22 35.39
CA LEU A 797 9.98 23.36 34.69
C LEU A 797 10.01 23.72 33.18
N ASP A 798 11.21 23.94 32.61
CA ASP A 798 11.33 24.12 31.18
C ASP A 798 11.27 22.74 30.49
N ASP A 799 10.15 22.43 29.88
CA ASP A 799 9.90 21.26 29.06
C ASP A 799 9.87 21.58 27.54
N SER A 800 10.28 22.79 27.17
CA SER A 800 10.36 23.26 25.79
C SER A 800 11.49 22.55 25.00
N PRO A 801 11.46 22.64 23.66
CA PRO A 801 12.57 22.13 22.83
C PRO A 801 13.96 22.69 23.22
N ALA A 802 14.04 23.85 23.86
CA ALA A 802 15.30 24.43 24.32
C ALA A 802 15.94 23.60 25.45
N ALA A 803 15.14 22.93 26.29
CA ALA A 803 15.63 22.05 27.35
C ALA A 803 16.08 20.66 26.82
N ARG A 804 15.87 20.37 25.54
CA ARG A 804 16.25 19.10 24.90
C ARG A 804 17.70 19.07 24.43
N VAL A 805 18.45 20.16 24.55
CA VAL A 805 19.81 20.22 24.04
C VAL A 805 20.75 19.21 24.75
N PRO A 806 21.81 18.73 24.07
CA PRO A 806 22.73 17.73 24.65
C PRO A 806 23.38 18.13 25.99
N ALA A 807 23.43 19.41 26.28
CA ALA A 807 24.01 19.92 27.53
C ALA A 807 23.29 19.44 28.81
N PHE A 808 21.99 19.13 28.69
CA PHE A 808 21.15 18.66 29.80
C PHE A 808 20.96 17.15 29.83
N PHE A 809 21.63 16.41 28.94
CA PHE A 809 21.62 14.96 28.90
C PHE A 809 23.03 14.41 29.08
N ARG A 810 23.22 13.63 30.13
CA ARG A 810 24.51 13.00 30.45
C ARG A 810 24.38 11.50 30.35
N ILE A 811 25.41 10.86 29.82
CA ILE A 811 25.45 9.41 29.60
C ILE A 811 26.81 8.83 29.96
N ASN A 812 26.78 7.65 30.56
CA ASN A 812 27.96 6.82 30.75
C ASN A 812 27.71 5.45 30.07
N THR A 813 28.44 5.20 29.00
CA THR A 813 28.31 3.95 28.21
C THR A 813 29.08 2.78 28.82
N ARG A 814 29.87 3.03 29.87
CA ARG A 814 30.64 2.01 30.64
C ARG A 814 30.51 2.22 32.14
N PRO A 815 29.28 2.19 32.67
CA PRO A 815 29.05 2.44 34.08
C PRO A 815 29.49 1.24 34.92
N GLU A 816 29.91 1.52 36.16
CA GLU A 816 30.16 0.53 37.18
C GLU A 816 29.08 0.70 38.28
N LEU A 817 27.93 0.06 38.16
CA LEU A 817 26.94 -0.04 39.23
C LEU A 817 27.37 -1.10 40.24
N THR A 818 26.99 -0.90 41.51
CA THR A 818 27.14 -1.95 42.53
C THR A 818 26.23 -3.14 42.24
N SER A 819 26.58 -4.33 42.74
CA SER A 819 25.73 -5.52 42.54
C SER A 819 24.31 -5.35 43.09
N GLY A 820 24.09 -4.49 44.11
CA GLY A 820 22.76 -4.13 44.61
C GLY A 820 22.00 -3.27 43.61
N GLU A 821 22.58 -2.19 43.11
CA GLU A 821 21.94 -1.30 42.12
C GLU A 821 21.65 -2.01 40.80
N MET A 822 22.54 -2.93 40.35
CA MET A 822 22.28 -3.76 39.17
C MET A 822 21.06 -4.68 39.39
N ALA A 823 20.93 -5.28 40.59
CA ALA A 823 19.81 -6.14 40.91
C ALA A 823 18.48 -5.33 40.95
N ASP A 824 18.52 -4.11 41.49
CA ASP A 824 17.36 -3.25 41.64
C ASP A 824 16.78 -2.86 40.26
N VAL A 825 17.61 -2.70 39.26
CA VAL A 825 17.15 -2.38 37.89
C VAL A 825 17.12 -3.57 36.92
N GLY A 826 17.50 -4.77 37.41
CA GLY A 826 17.57 -5.97 36.58
C GLY A 826 18.63 -5.89 35.48
N ALA A 827 19.69 -5.07 35.68
CA ALA A 827 20.78 -4.93 34.74
C ALA A 827 21.81 -6.06 34.86
N THR A 828 22.44 -6.40 33.73
CA THR A 828 23.56 -7.34 33.68
C THR A 828 24.82 -6.62 33.23
N ASP A 829 26.00 -7.05 33.74
CA ASP A 829 27.26 -6.41 33.45
C ASP A 829 27.52 -6.29 31.92
N GLY A 830 27.86 -5.08 31.50
CA GLY A 830 28.13 -4.78 30.08
C GLY A 830 26.92 -4.63 29.18
N ASP A 831 25.65 -4.80 29.65
CA ASP A 831 24.42 -4.72 28.86
C ASP A 831 23.53 -3.49 29.20
N TYR A 832 24.17 -2.42 29.72
CA TYR A 832 23.41 -1.21 30.06
C TYR A 832 24.25 0.06 29.96
N TRP A 833 23.60 1.21 29.77
CA TRP A 833 24.18 2.53 29.93
C TRP A 833 23.48 3.28 31.06
N LEU A 834 24.24 4.11 31.80
CA LEU A 834 23.70 4.97 32.85
C LEU A 834 23.40 6.35 32.27
N LEU A 835 22.25 6.92 32.64
CA LEU A 835 21.69 8.13 32.09
C LEU A 835 21.34 9.11 33.21
N SER A 836 21.55 10.41 33.00
CA SER A 836 21.03 11.49 33.82
C SER A 836 20.45 12.59 32.90
N GLN A 837 19.15 12.79 32.94
CA GLN A 837 18.49 13.89 32.24
C GLN A 837 18.20 14.99 33.23
N VAL A 838 18.90 16.10 33.11
CA VAL A 838 18.74 17.27 33.98
C VAL A 838 17.39 17.90 33.74
N LEU A 839 16.70 18.27 34.85
CA LEU A 839 15.48 19.05 34.86
C LEU A 839 15.89 20.53 34.85
N VAL A 840 15.44 21.28 33.86
CA VAL A 840 15.81 22.69 33.68
C VAL A 840 14.88 23.57 34.51
N ASP A 841 15.41 24.07 35.60
CA ASP A 841 14.70 24.93 36.54
C ASP A 841 14.81 26.41 36.16
N PRO A 842 13.85 27.29 36.57
CA PRO A 842 13.88 28.71 36.26
C PRO A 842 15.08 29.48 36.84
N ASN A 843 15.70 28.93 37.86
CA ASN A 843 16.81 29.58 38.58
C ASN A 843 18.19 29.20 37.97
N GLY A 844 18.22 28.18 37.09
CA GLY A 844 19.43 27.70 36.43
C GLY A 844 20.38 26.94 37.38
N ASN A 845 19.86 26.35 38.46
CA ASN A 845 20.65 25.54 39.39
C ASN A 845 21.03 24.17 38.82
N HIS A 846 20.12 23.54 38.02
CA HIS A 846 20.33 22.27 37.37
C HIS A 846 20.75 21.14 38.33
N ASP A 847 20.22 21.12 39.53
CA ASP A 847 20.54 20.20 40.60
C ASP A 847 19.58 19.01 40.73
N PHE A 848 18.51 18.99 39.90
CA PHE A 848 17.60 17.86 39.74
C PHE A 848 17.75 17.16 38.40
N ALA A 849 17.69 15.83 38.40
CA ALA A 849 17.71 15.01 37.21
C ALA A 849 16.86 13.75 37.35
N ILE A 850 16.34 13.25 36.25
CA ILE A 850 15.83 11.89 36.15
C ILE A 850 17.03 11.00 35.83
N ASN A 851 17.40 10.11 36.79
CA ASN A 851 18.47 9.13 36.63
C ASN A 851 17.87 7.78 36.20
N ALA A 852 18.43 7.16 35.20
CA ALA A 852 17.89 5.94 34.62
C ALA A 852 18.98 5.03 34.03
N VAL A 853 18.60 3.82 33.71
CA VAL A 853 19.41 2.84 32.96
C VAL A 853 18.71 2.49 31.67
N VAL A 854 19.42 2.40 30.56
CA VAL A 854 18.93 1.82 29.33
C VAL A 854 19.53 0.44 29.11
N HIS A 855 18.70 -0.57 28.87
CA HIS A 855 19.09 -1.96 28.64
C HIS A 855 19.30 -2.20 27.14
N LEU A 856 20.51 -2.61 26.74
CA LEU A 856 20.89 -2.73 25.32
C LEU A 856 20.20 -3.92 24.63
N ALA A 857 20.26 -5.11 25.24
CA ALA A 857 19.61 -6.29 24.66
C ALA A 857 18.08 -6.14 24.58
N ALA A 858 17.46 -5.65 25.66
CA ALA A 858 16.01 -5.41 25.68
C ALA A 858 15.58 -4.33 24.67
N SER A 859 16.41 -3.30 24.45
CA SER A 859 16.16 -2.29 23.42
C SER A 859 16.18 -2.87 22.00
N ASN A 860 17.12 -3.79 21.71
CA ASN A 860 17.17 -4.50 20.45
C ASN A 860 15.95 -5.41 20.21
N GLU A 861 15.46 -6.08 21.26
CA GLU A 861 14.27 -6.92 21.18
C GLU A 861 12.99 -6.10 21.02
N LYS A 862 12.89 -4.98 21.73
CA LYS A 862 11.72 -4.10 21.71
C LYS A 862 11.63 -3.26 20.43
N GLY A 863 12.78 -2.94 19.81
CA GLY A 863 12.85 -1.99 18.69
C GLY A 863 12.72 -0.52 19.13
N SER A 864 12.90 -0.23 20.43
CA SER A 864 12.93 1.11 21.03
C SER A 864 13.71 1.08 22.36
N PRO A 865 14.19 2.24 22.88
CA PRO A 865 14.93 2.25 24.13
C PRO A 865 14.16 1.65 25.30
N ALA A 866 14.71 0.63 25.92
CA ALA A 866 14.18 -0.01 27.10
C ALA A 866 14.81 0.64 28.34
N VAL A 867 14.14 1.62 28.93
CA VAL A 867 14.65 2.45 30.00
C VAL A 867 13.98 2.12 31.33
N THR A 868 14.77 1.97 32.40
CA THR A 868 14.30 1.79 33.78
C THR A 868 14.76 2.97 34.62
N THR A 869 13.82 3.66 35.28
CA THR A 869 14.13 4.78 36.16
C THR A 869 14.72 4.31 37.49
N LEU A 870 15.84 4.91 37.87
CA LEU A 870 16.55 4.65 39.15
C LEU A 870 16.08 5.58 40.25
N SER A 871 16.13 6.87 39.97
CA SER A 871 15.81 7.92 40.95
C SER A 871 15.51 9.24 40.23
N VAL A 872 14.80 10.12 40.94
CA VAL A 872 14.67 11.52 40.54
C VAL A 872 15.23 12.36 41.69
N GLY A 873 16.12 13.31 41.37
CA GLY A 873 16.82 14.12 42.37
C GLY A 873 18.19 14.52 41.85
N THR A 874 19.20 14.52 42.73
CA THR A 874 20.58 14.93 42.37
C THR A 874 21.09 14.10 41.16
N PRO A 875 21.69 14.75 40.12
CA PRO A 875 22.30 14.02 38.99
C PRO A 875 23.37 13.03 39.46
N VAL A 876 23.31 11.79 38.97
CA VAL A 876 24.28 10.74 39.27
C VAL A 876 25.51 10.82 38.34
N LEU A 877 25.36 11.45 37.18
CA LEU A 877 26.42 11.71 36.22
C LEU A 877 26.82 13.16 36.16
#